data_57e6781cc5d00530a67981781653597f
#
_entry.id   57e6781cc5d00530a67981781653597f
#
_cell.length_a   1.000
_cell.length_b   1.000
_cell.length_c   1.000
_cell.angle_alpha   90.00
_cell.angle_beta   90.00
_cell.angle_gamma   90.00
#
_symmetry.space_group_name_H-M   'P 1'
#
loop_
_entity.id
_entity.type
_entity.pdbx_description
1 polymer ?
#
loop_
_entity_poly.entity_id
_entity_poly.type
_entity_poly.pdbx_seq_one_letter_code
_entity_poly.pdbx_strand_id
1 'polypeptide(L)'
;SREMPPAVSRNTASTGSAVGRPCFCLKLRLTTYTHRLKSVSNGQITQAMGYDSTGNVTTTTLSGSGGKTIQTTAAYGGSGNRLTSVTDAAGATVSYSYGNSDSVMRSLPTSVTDPNGTVTTSAYDTSGRVTQTGIANTANLLYTYTNGNLSAIQRTNSSGASQTYNFTYDSFGNMLSVKVGSRNLAANIYANGNGQLTKQTYGNGATVNYTYDILGRIKTATYSDGRKLTYAYNGEGQLHSLTETGGGEVVTYVYTYDSIGRLINSQQLNGENTVLRTSQSYNSSNQLTKQSWQVGGDSYSEDLTYNSSDGSLNTFSIARNGTALTTFTMGYDGLRRLTSMSSGVFTRNYTYRDISDSKTTTQVKSVDYYRTSYGSTYKSNGYAYIYDNAGNILTSTDKLNNVTSYTYDDQNQLLTESGTVTSFNGPPVSYNNTYTYDTTGNILTSSDGETTHTYTYGDAEWKDLLTAYDGESITYDAIGNPTSYYNGNRWTMGWENGRQLTTLSKQPPVVISTQPENDYGTVGGTASFTVAASGDRVAYQWQCSTDDGETWSNVNGSTSTTLNIPTQASVNGNLYRCIAKDYMGHVATSQAGRLTVTSSVVTYSEFDPEFTLINEPDDYYGRPGDTATFIVEAEGANLSYQWLCRAPGSRNFEYLTGETSPTLRVEMTAESEGAEYRCFITDAHGDMGSTRIATVKLDTRDWQMEYNTSGLRTRRISDDNAYSYIYAGDKLMRMTVGDDILDFSYDANGAPLTMTYNGTVYYYITNLQGDVMAVESATGSSVAQYAYDAWGNIIAIMGTLAELNPLRYRGYVYDQETGFYYLQSRYYDPVTARFVNTDMYVSTGQRIVGNNMFAYCNNAPVSSFDHTGKATVTISYGFSITAFISLSYSVAVSIDLNGNIEIQQSYSAPTKREATSIGLLSVGYGPAIHVTNMQNVRDLTGVSTYLGVSSPLPVGLDLVSDAPVASSKGKLVGLQVSGGPTSKGAGLDVHVSQTYTKTVARYTWKDVFKWVKSWASSLFPF
;
A
#
# COMPACT_ATOMS: atom_id res chain seq x y z
N SER A 1 -11.91 -36.16 58.23
CA SER A 1 -11.08 -36.29 59.43
C SER A 1 -9.80 -37.07 59.13
N ARG A 2 -8.72 -36.37 58.98
CA ARG A 2 -7.36 -36.72 59.43
C ARG A 2 -6.45 -35.47 59.07
N GLU A 3 -6.05 -34.81 60.10
CA GLU A 3 -5.01 -33.79 60.12
C GLU A 3 -3.66 -34.42 59.86
N MET A 4 -2.79 -33.73 59.17
CA MET A 4 -1.35 -33.93 59.16
C MET A 4 -0.64 -32.61 59.54
N PRO A 5 0.44 -32.70 60.32
CA PRO A 5 1.06 -31.54 60.99
C PRO A 5 2.01 -30.75 60.12
N PRO A 6 2.44 -29.55 60.55
CA PRO A 6 3.24 -28.62 59.74
C PRO A 6 4.71 -29.07 59.69
N ALA A 7 5.30 -29.02 58.51
CA ALA A 7 6.72 -29.28 58.27
C ALA A 7 7.57 -28.07 58.61
N VAL A 8 8.54 -28.31 59.43
CA VAL A 8 9.58 -27.41 59.99
C VAL A 8 10.54 -26.95 58.91
N SER A 9 10.82 -25.64 58.84
CA SER A 9 11.89 -25.04 58.08
C SER A 9 13.27 -25.48 58.60
N ARG A 10 14.17 -25.92 57.72
CA ARG A 10 15.63 -25.95 57.99
C ARG A 10 16.30 -25.00 57.03
N ASN A 11 16.85 -23.95 57.62
CA ASN A 11 17.92 -23.15 56.99
C ASN A 11 19.21 -23.95 56.98
N THR A 12 19.82 -24.14 55.85
CA THR A 12 21.28 -24.39 55.75
C THR A 12 21.86 -23.40 54.72
N ALA A 13 22.65 -22.50 55.24
CA ALA A 13 23.50 -21.62 54.46
C ALA A 13 24.64 -22.43 53.83
N SER A 14 24.81 -22.35 52.53
CA SER A 14 26.08 -22.66 51.88
C SER A 14 26.49 -21.46 50.99
N THR A 15 27.62 -20.88 51.34
CA THR A 15 28.31 -19.85 50.59
C THR A 15 28.87 -20.43 49.28
N GLY A 16 28.33 -20.02 48.17
CA GLY A 16 28.91 -20.27 46.84
C GLY A 16 28.54 -19.08 45.93
N SER A 17 29.53 -18.35 45.51
CA SER A 17 29.42 -17.25 44.59
C SER A 17 28.87 -17.72 43.24
N ALA A 18 27.56 -17.47 42.98
CA ALA A 18 26.98 -17.62 41.69
C ALA A 18 26.59 -16.23 41.14
N VAL A 19 27.15 -15.92 39.99
CA VAL A 19 26.82 -14.76 39.16
C VAL A 19 25.29 -14.67 39.00
N GLY A 20 24.75 -13.60 39.57
CA GLY A 20 23.29 -13.39 39.60
C GLY A 20 22.68 -13.26 38.21
N ARG A 21 21.89 -14.23 37.82
CA ARG A 21 20.89 -14.06 36.74
C ARG A 21 19.73 -13.26 37.33
N PRO A 22 19.24 -12.20 36.64
CA PRO A 22 18.02 -11.52 37.10
C PRO A 22 16.84 -12.48 36.93
N CYS A 23 16.35 -12.97 38.07
CA CYS A 23 15.15 -13.80 38.14
C CYS A 23 13.94 -12.86 38.08
N PHE A 24 13.25 -12.79 36.97
CA PHE A 24 11.94 -12.11 36.86
C PHE A 24 10.94 -12.86 37.73
N CYS A 25 10.60 -12.29 38.90
CA CYS A 25 9.66 -12.90 39.82
C CYS A 25 8.21 -12.58 39.35
N LEU A 26 7.59 -13.52 38.67
CA LEU A 26 6.16 -13.42 38.30
C LEU A 26 5.32 -13.66 39.55
N LYS A 27 4.55 -12.64 40.00
CA LYS A 27 3.59 -12.80 41.09
C LYS A 27 2.23 -13.18 40.54
N LEU A 28 1.87 -14.45 40.66
CA LEU A 28 0.54 -15.00 40.37
C LEU A 28 -0.33 -14.96 41.64
N ARG A 29 -1.54 -14.42 41.54
CA ARG A 29 -2.51 -14.42 42.65
C ARG A 29 -3.74 -15.19 42.16
N LEU A 30 -3.97 -16.36 42.78
CA LEU A 30 -5.15 -17.21 42.55
C LEU A 30 -6.21 -16.99 43.64
N THR A 31 -7.47 -17.11 43.27
CA THR A 31 -8.55 -17.19 44.27
C THR A 31 -8.59 -18.53 44.91
N THR A 32 -8.80 -18.61 46.24
CA THR A 32 -8.75 -19.82 47.04
C THR A 32 -9.84 -20.87 46.74
N TYR A 33 -10.90 -20.51 45.97
CA TYR A 33 -12.04 -21.37 45.75
C TYR A 33 -12.32 -21.85 44.32
N THR A 34 -11.77 -21.16 43.30
CA THR A 34 -12.12 -21.42 41.89
C THR A 34 -10.94 -21.65 40.96
N HIS A 35 -9.71 -21.56 41.43
CA HIS A 35 -8.46 -21.70 40.66
C HIS A 35 -8.40 -20.76 39.44
N ARG A 36 -9.03 -19.56 39.51
CA ARG A 36 -9.03 -18.57 38.45
C ARG A 36 -7.92 -17.57 38.66
N LEU A 37 -7.25 -17.22 37.56
CA LEU A 37 -6.16 -16.23 37.55
C LEU A 37 -6.71 -14.84 37.83
N LYS A 38 -6.44 -14.24 39.01
CA LYS A 38 -6.87 -12.88 39.35
C LYS A 38 -5.99 -11.79 38.74
N SER A 39 -4.69 -12.03 38.70
CA SER A 39 -3.77 -11.06 38.13
C SER A 39 -2.44 -11.69 37.74
N VAL A 40 -1.78 -11.04 36.79
CA VAL A 40 -0.41 -11.35 36.37
C VAL A 40 0.39 -10.06 36.43
N SER A 41 1.61 -10.13 36.97
CA SER A 41 2.48 -8.95 37.05
C SER A 41 3.93 -9.34 36.76
N ASN A 42 4.60 -8.49 36.00
CA ASN A 42 6.06 -8.55 35.80
C ASN A 42 6.82 -7.63 36.75
N GLY A 43 6.14 -7.02 37.74
CA GLY A 43 6.72 -6.08 38.70
C GLY A 43 6.63 -4.61 38.28
N GLN A 44 6.37 -4.34 36.98
CA GLN A 44 6.22 -2.99 36.44
C GLN A 44 4.76 -2.68 36.07
N ILE A 45 4.13 -3.62 35.38
CA ILE A 45 2.71 -3.56 35.04
C ILE A 45 1.99 -4.77 35.61
N THR A 46 0.71 -4.60 35.92
CA THR A 46 -0.17 -5.65 36.41
C THR A 46 -1.42 -5.68 35.56
N GLN A 47 -1.76 -6.85 35.06
CA GLN A 47 -3.06 -7.14 34.46
C GLN A 47 -3.93 -7.84 35.50
N ALA A 48 -5.07 -7.27 35.81
CA ALA A 48 -6.07 -7.85 36.71
C ALA A 48 -7.31 -8.27 35.93
N MET A 49 -7.94 -9.38 36.34
CA MET A 49 -9.15 -9.94 35.72
C MET A 49 -10.27 -10.04 36.76
N GLY A 50 -11.45 -9.54 36.39
CA GLY A 50 -12.69 -9.71 37.12
C GLY A 50 -13.53 -10.81 36.45
N TYR A 51 -14.29 -11.57 37.26
CA TYR A 51 -15.11 -12.69 36.78
C TYR A 51 -16.53 -12.56 37.27
N ASP A 52 -17.48 -13.04 36.48
CA ASP A 52 -18.84 -13.30 36.92
C ASP A 52 -18.92 -14.61 37.74
N SER A 53 -20.11 -14.92 38.23
CA SER A 53 -20.37 -16.14 39.03
C SER A 53 -20.17 -17.42 38.23
N THR A 54 -20.30 -17.37 36.92
CA THR A 54 -20.15 -18.52 36.03
C THR A 54 -18.70 -18.72 35.57
N GLY A 55 -17.87 -17.73 35.74
CA GLY A 55 -16.46 -17.81 35.46
C GLY A 55 -15.97 -17.11 34.19
N ASN A 56 -16.83 -16.34 33.55
CA ASN A 56 -16.40 -15.54 32.42
C ASN A 56 -15.65 -14.29 32.89
N VAL A 57 -14.69 -13.85 32.11
CA VAL A 57 -13.96 -12.60 32.37
C VAL A 57 -14.85 -11.41 32.00
N THR A 58 -15.28 -10.66 33.01
CA THR A 58 -16.12 -9.46 32.79
C THR A 58 -15.32 -8.18 32.74
N THR A 59 -14.11 -8.16 33.30
CA THR A 59 -13.23 -7.02 33.25
C THR A 59 -11.78 -7.45 33.08
N THR A 60 -11.04 -6.69 32.30
CA THR A 60 -9.58 -6.77 32.23
C THR A 60 -9.02 -5.37 32.46
N THR A 61 -8.14 -5.22 33.46
CA THR A 61 -7.58 -3.93 33.84
C THR A 61 -6.05 -4.02 33.79
N LEU A 62 -5.43 -3.20 32.97
CA LEU A 62 -4.00 -2.98 32.98
C LEU A 62 -3.66 -1.77 33.87
N SER A 63 -2.72 -1.96 34.78
CA SER A 63 -2.23 -0.92 35.68
C SER A 63 -0.70 -0.94 35.77
N GLY A 64 -0.11 0.21 36.03
CA GLY A 64 1.33 0.37 36.22
C GLY A 64 1.64 1.47 37.22
N SER A 65 2.87 1.97 37.25
CA SER A 65 3.23 3.14 38.02
C SER A 65 2.51 4.39 37.46
N GLY A 66 2.17 5.37 38.30
CA GLY A 66 1.52 6.61 37.87
C GLY A 66 -0.02 6.63 37.98
N GLY A 67 -0.66 5.53 38.45
CA GLY A 67 -2.05 5.51 38.89
C GLY A 67 -3.11 5.42 37.78
N LYS A 68 -2.75 5.58 36.50
CA LYS A 68 -3.68 5.42 35.37
C LYS A 68 -3.87 3.95 35.01
N THR A 69 -5.05 3.62 34.52
CA THR A 69 -5.42 2.26 34.10
C THR A 69 -6.03 2.25 32.72
N ILE A 70 -5.86 1.13 31.99
CA ILE A 70 -6.61 0.79 30.78
C ILE A 70 -7.54 -0.34 31.13
N GLN A 71 -8.85 -0.18 30.91
CA GLN A 71 -9.85 -1.17 31.30
C GLN A 71 -10.75 -1.54 30.11
N THR A 72 -10.93 -2.85 29.91
CA THR A 72 -11.91 -3.41 28.97
C THR A 72 -12.96 -4.17 29.78
N THR A 73 -14.23 -4.08 29.36
CA THR A 73 -15.32 -4.81 30.00
C THR A 73 -16.03 -5.72 28.99
N ALA A 74 -16.55 -6.85 29.46
CA ALA A 74 -17.32 -7.77 28.64
C ALA A 74 -18.60 -8.19 29.38
N ALA A 75 -19.72 -8.27 28.65
CA ALA A 75 -20.98 -8.76 29.14
C ALA A 75 -21.34 -10.11 28.52
N TYR A 76 -22.01 -10.94 29.30
CA TYR A 76 -22.44 -12.27 28.88
C TYR A 76 -23.91 -12.47 29.22
N GLY A 77 -24.64 -13.23 28.39
CA GLY A 77 -26.07 -13.43 28.59
C GLY A 77 -26.64 -14.63 27.83
N GLY A 78 -27.96 -14.87 28.06
CA GLY A 78 -28.73 -15.89 27.36
C GLY A 78 -28.46 -17.32 27.84
N SER A 79 -29.19 -18.29 27.28
CA SER A 79 -28.99 -19.71 27.52
C SER A 79 -27.67 -20.17 26.88
N GLY A 80 -26.64 -20.40 27.67
CA GLY A 80 -25.33 -20.80 27.21
C GLY A 80 -24.26 -19.79 27.51
N ASN A 81 -24.60 -18.69 28.22
CA ASN A 81 -23.62 -17.75 28.78
C ASN A 81 -22.70 -17.17 27.71
N ARG A 82 -23.29 -16.66 26.64
CA ARG A 82 -22.60 -16.17 25.46
C ARG A 82 -22.19 -14.72 25.64
N LEU A 83 -21.08 -14.32 25.00
CA LEU A 83 -20.65 -12.94 24.96
C LEU A 83 -21.69 -12.06 24.24
N THR A 84 -22.21 -11.06 24.91
CA THR A 84 -23.19 -10.12 24.30
C THR A 84 -22.60 -8.76 23.95
N SER A 85 -21.55 -8.35 24.66
CA SER A 85 -20.80 -7.13 24.27
C SER A 85 -19.40 -7.10 24.85
N VAL A 86 -18.56 -6.30 24.20
CA VAL A 86 -17.24 -5.89 24.69
C VAL A 86 -17.16 -4.38 24.56
N THR A 87 -16.74 -3.73 25.65
CA THR A 87 -16.50 -2.28 25.68
C THR A 87 -15.03 -2.04 25.99
N ASP A 88 -14.37 -1.28 25.14
CA ASP A 88 -12.97 -0.92 25.30
C ASP A 88 -12.75 0.20 26.34
N ALA A 89 -11.49 0.60 26.50
CA ALA A 89 -11.13 1.66 27.45
C ALA A 89 -11.65 3.05 27.04
N ALA A 90 -11.94 3.28 25.77
CA ALA A 90 -12.51 4.53 25.26
C ALA A 90 -14.04 4.60 25.41
N GLY A 91 -14.68 3.49 25.79
CA GLY A 91 -16.13 3.35 25.88
C GLY A 91 -16.78 2.81 24.60
N ALA A 92 -15.98 2.50 23.59
CA ALA A 92 -16.45 1.92 22.35
C ALA A 92 -16.94 0.48 22.55
N THR A 93 -18.16 0.17 22.12
CA THR A 93 -18.83 -1.10 22.39
C THR A 93 -19.15 -1.86 21.12
N VAL A 94 -18.65 -3.09 21.01
CA VAL A 94 -19.07 -4.07 20.01
C VAL A 94 -20.12 -4.98 20.65
N SER A 95 -21.26 -5.18 19.97
CA SER A 95 -22.35 -6.02 20.46
C SER A 95 -22.59 -7.22 19.55
N TYR A 96 -23.04 -8.34 20.14
CA TYR A 96 -23.24 -9.62 19.46
C TYR A 96 -24.65 -10.16 19.70
N SER A 97 -25.32 -10.58 18.61
CA SER A 97 -26.61 -11.25 18.68
C SER A 97 -26.51 -12.69 18.16
N TYR A 98 -27.32 -13.58 18.74
CA TYR A 98 -27.31 -15.01 18.46
C TYR A 98 -28.75 -15.46 18.17
N GLY A 99 -29.04 -15.81 16.91
CA GLY A 99 -30.36 -16.19 16.47
C GLY A 99 -30.55 -17.69 16.24
N ASN A 100 -29.46 -18.47 16.27
CA ASN A 100 -29.53 -19.91 15.96
C ASN A 100 -29.99 -20.73 17.16
N SER A 101 -31.02 -21.56 16.93
CA SER A 101 -31.51 -22.54 17.92
C SER A 101 -30.77 -23.88 17.90
N ASP A 102 -30.06 -24.16 16.79
CA ASP A 102 -29.27 -25.39 16.63
C ASP A 102 -28.14 -25.47 17.67
N SER A 103 -27.92 -26.69 18.21
CA SER A 103 -26.92 -26.90 19.26
C SER A 103 -25.49 -26.60 18.86
N VAL A 104 -25.16 -26.76 17.57
CA VAL A 104 -23.81 -26.49 17.03
C VAL A 104 -23.65 -24.99 16.70
N MET A 105 -24.65 -24.36 16.13
CA MET A 105 -24.60 -23.00 15.63
C MET A 105 -25.02 -21.94 16.65
N ARG A 106 -25.66 -22.33 17.77
CA ARG A 106 -26.14 -21.34 18.76
C ARG A 106 -25.07 -20.48 19.42
N SER A 107 -23.80 -20.87 19.31
CA SER A 107 -22.65 -20.10 19.79
C SER A 107 -22.08 -19.16 18.76
N LEU A 108 -22.57 -19.21 17.51
CA LEU A 108 -22.11 -18.33 16.42
C LEU A 108 -22.99 -17.09 16.36
N PRO A 109 -22.43 -15.88 16.36
CA PRO A 109 -23.21 -14.66 16.27
C PRO A 109 -23.85 -14.55 14.89
N THR A 110 -25.15 -14.30 14.84
CA THR A 110 -25.87 -14.00 13.59
C THR A 110 -25.77 -12.54 13.20
N SER A 111 -25.43 -11.68 14.15
CA SER A 111 -25.06 -10.28 13.85
C SER A 111 -24.04 -9.74 14.85
N VAL A 112 -23.23 -8.83 14.35
CA VAL A 112 -22.26 -8.04 15.11
C VAL A 112 -22.57 -6.57 14.83
N THR A 113 -22.76 -5.79 15.90
CA THR A 113 -22.92 -4.33 15.80
C THR A 113 -21.61 -3.69 16.24
N ASP A 114 -21.02 -2.87 15.38
CA ASP A 114 -19.80 -2.16 15.67
C ASP A 114 -20.05 -0.94 16.59
N PRO A 115 -19.00 -0.24 17.06
CA PRO A 115 -19.18 0.91 17.96
C PRO A 115 -19.89 2.11 17.34
N ASN A 116 -19.93 2.24 16.01
CA ASN A 116 -20.66 3.28 15.29
C ASN A 116 -22.12 2.91 15.01
N GLY A 117 -22.52 1.65 15.33
CA GLY A 117 -23.88 1.16 15.17
C GLY A 117 -24.10 0.35 13.89
N THR A 118 -23.08 0.16 13.07
CA THR A 118 -23.18 -0.64 11.84
C THR A 118 -23.36 -2.12 12.18
N VAL A 119 -24.39 -2.74 11.58
CA VAL A 119 -24.76 -4.14 11.82
C VAL A 119 -24.30 -5.02 10.66
N THR A 120 -23.33 -5.87 10.94
CA THR A 120 -22.93 -6.95 10.03
C THR A 120 -23.69 -8.22 10.39
N THR A 121 -24.38 -8.83 9.42
CA THR A 121 -25.09 -10.09 9.58
C THR A 121 -24.30 -11.26 9.02
N SER A 122 -24.48 -12.46 9.58
CA SER A 122 -23.86 -13.69 9.10
C SER A 122 -24.83 -14.85 9.11
N ALA A 123 -24.79 -15.69 8.06
CA ALA A 123 -25.49 -16.96 7.98
C ALA A 123 -24.47 -18.11 7.91
N TYR A 124 -24.88 -19.30 8.39
CA TYR A 124 -24.00 -20.46 8.52
C TYR A 124 -24.67 -21.71 7.96
N ASP A 125 -23.87 -22.64 7.45
CA ASP A 125 -24.34 -23.98 7.11
C ASP A 125 -24.41 -24.90 8.37
N THR A 126 -24.88 -26.10 8.17
CA THR A 126 -25.02 -27.13 9.27
C THR A 126 -23.66 -27.54 9.87
N SER A 127 -22.54 -27.23 9.21
CA SER A 127 -21.18 -27.44 9.73
C SER A 127 -20.63 -26.22 10.47
N GLY A 128 -21.40 -25.13 10.54
CA GLY A 128 -21.00 -23.87 11.17
C GLY A 128 -20.13 -22.97 10.31
N ARG A 129 -20.00 -23.25 8.99
CA ARG A 129 -19.23 -22.39 8.06
C ARG A 129 -20.09 -21.23 7.60
N VAL A 130 -19.48 -20.05 7.47
CA VAL A 130 -20.18 -18.87 6.95
C VAL A 130 -20.60 -19.12 5.50
N THR A 131 -21.89 -19.01 5.22
CA THR A 131 -22.45 -19.08 3.86
C THR A 131 -22.81 -17.72 3.30
N GLN A 132 -23.01 -16.74 4.17
CA GLN A 132 -23.29 -15.37 3.79
C GLN A 132 -22.79 -14.43 4.88
N THR A 133 -22.26 -13.28 4.48
CA THR A 133 -22.06 -12.13 5.35
C THR A 133 -22.43 -10.85 4.58
N GLY A 134 -22.87 -9.81 5.28
CA GLY A 134 -23.22 -8.54 4.65
C GLY A 134 -23.66 -7.50 5.67
N ILE A 135 -23.72 -6.26 5.20
CA ILE A 135 -24.27 -5.10 5.93
C ILE A 135 -25.63 -4.81 5.32
N ALA A 136 -26.62 -4.50 6.16
CA ALA A 136 -27.99 -4.24 5.72
C ALA A 136 -28.03 -3.14 4.65
N ASN A 137 -28.76 -3.41 3.55
CA ASN A 137 -28.95 -2.50 2.40
C ASN A 137 -27.66 -2.18 1.60
N THR A 138 -26.58 -2.91 1.81
CA THR A 138 -25.33 -2.83 1.04
C THR A 138 -25.10 -4.12 0.23
N ALA A 139 -23.85 -4.50 -0.01
CA ALA A 139 -23.50 -5.73 -0.69
C ALA A 139 -23.48 -6.93 0.26
N ASN A 140 -23.60 -8.11 -0.33
CA ASN A 140 -23.44 -9.38 0.36
C ASN A 140 -22.29 -10.19 -0.24
N LEU A 141 -21.58 -10.92 0.60
CA LEU A 141 -20.66 -11.99 0.21
C LEU A 141 -21.36 -13.34 0.45
N LEU A 142 -21.43 -14.15 -0.60
CA LEU A 142 -21.96 -15.52 -0.56
C LEU A 142 -20.80 -16.51 -0.72
N TYR A 143 -20.71 -17.48 0.17
CA TYR A 143 -19.68 -18.50 0.19
C TYR A 143 -20.26 -19.85 -0.18
N THR A 144 -19.69 -20.48 -1.21
CA THR A 144 -20.08 -21.83 -1.63
C THR A 144 -18.96 -22.82 -1.32
N TYR A 145 -19.35 -23.99 -0.80
CA TYR A 145 -18.40 -25.05 -0.43
C TYR A 145 -18.71 -26.33 -1.19
N THR A 146 -17.67 -26.96 -1.77
CA THR A 146 -17.77 -28.24 -2.46
C THR A 146 -16.78 -29.22 -1.83
N ASN A 147 -17.26 -30.42 -1.46
CA ASN A 147 -16.45 -31.44 -0.78
C ASN A 147 -15.70 -30.87 0.44
N GLY A 148 -16.36 -29.89 1.08
CA GLY A 148 -15.81 -29.22 2.23
C GLY A 148 -14.82 -28.08 1.91
N ASN A 149 -14.36 -27.84 0.69
CA ASN A 149 -13.51 -26.74 0.28
C ASN A 149 -14.32 -25.53 -0.16
N LEU A 150 -13.83 -24.33 0.12
CA LEU A 150 -14.42 -23.10 -0.41
C LEU A 150 -14.28 -23.11 -1.95
N SER A 151 -15.40 -23.26 -2.66
CA SER A 151 -15.40 -23.36 -4.12
C SER A 151 -15.77 -22.07 -4.82
N ALA A 152 -16.48 -21.17 -4.14
CA ALA A 152 -16.76 -19.84 -4.69
C ALA A 152 -17.00 -18.78 -3.60
N ILE A 153 -16.65 -17.55 -3.95
CA ILE A 153 -17.07 -16.33 -3.25
C ILE A 153 -17.76 -15.44 -4.29
N GLN A 154 -19.03 -15.15 -4.06
CA GLN A 154 -19.79 -14.23 -4.88
C GLN A 154 -20.06 -12.94 -4.12
N ARG A 155 -19.74 -11.82 -4.73
CA ARG A 155 -20.08 -10.50 -4.26
C ARG A 155 -21.16 -9.90 -5.16
N THR A 156 -22.25 -9.45 -4.54
CA THR A 156 -23.38 -8.85 -5.27
C THR A 156 -23.63 -7.46 -4.70
N ASN A 157 -23.70 -6.46 -5.57
CA ASN A 157 -24.01 -5.10 -5.18
C ASN A 157 -25.55 -4.88 -5.09
N SER A 158 -25.93 -3.69 -4.62
CA SER A 158 -27.35 -3.32 -4.45
C SER A 158 -28.16 -3.29 -5.76
N SER A 159 -27.50 -3.13 -6.93
CA SER A 159 -28.14 -3.19 -8.24
C SER A 159 -28.34 -4.61 -8.78
N GLY A 160 -27.87 -5.63 -8.04
CA GLY A 160 -27.92 -7.04 -8.46
C GLY A 160 -26.74 -7.48 -9.35
N ALA A 161 -25.81 -6.57 -9.69
CA ALA A 161 -24.61 -6.96 -10.41
C ALA A 161 -23.70 -7.79 -9.50
N SER A 162 -23.19 -8.90 -10.01
CA SER A 162 -22.38 -9.84 -9.24
C SER A 162 -21.04 -10.13 -9.89
N GLN A 163 -20.06 -10.42 -9.03
CA GLN A 163 -18.73 -10.90 -9.38
C GLN A 163 -18.48 -12.17 -8.60
N THR A 164 -17.90 -13.18 -9.23
CA THR A 164 -17.62 -14.46 -8.58
C THR A 164 -16.17 -14.87 -8.74
N TYR A 165 -15.49 -15.11 -7.63
CA TYR A 165 -14.24 -15.83 -7.59
C TYR A 165 -14.49 -17.32 -7.42
N ASN A 166 -13.90 -18.14 -8.27
CA ASN A 166 -14.05 -19.59 -8.28
C ASN A 166 -12.72 -20.28 -7.95
N PHE A 167 -12.77 -21.30 -7.09
CA PHE A 167 -11.62 -22.08 -6.65
C PHE A 167 -11.88 -23.56 -6.98
N THR A 168 -10.90 -24.23 -7.56
CA THR A 168 -10.96 -25.66 -7.82
C THR A 168 -9.84 -26.38 -7.09
N TYR A 169 -10.11 -27.63 -6.69
CA TYR A 169 -9.19 -28.42 -5.87
C TYR A 169 -9.08 -29.84 -6.42
N ASP A 170 -7.94 -30.48 -6.16
CA ASP A 170 -7.81 -31.90 -6.36
C ASP A 170 -8.48 -32.72 -5.22
N SER A 171 -8.43 -34.05 -5.32
CA SER A 171 -9.00 -34.93 -4.30
C SER A 171 -8.28 -34.86 -2.93
N PHE A 172 -7.11 -34.28 -2.86
CA PHE A 172 -6.32 -34.06 -1.63
C PHE A 172 -6.56 -32.71 -1.00
N GLY A 173 -7.29 -31.80 -1.68
CA GLY A 173 -7.57 -30.43 -1.24
C GLY A 173 -6.51 -29.41 -1.67
N ASN A 174 -5.59 -29.76 -2.58
CA ASN A 174 -4.67 -28.78 -3.15
C ASN A 174 -5.41 -27.91 -4.17
N MET A 175 -5.20 -26.58 -4.12
CA MET A 175 -5.87 -25.65 -5.02
C MET A 175 -5.32 -25.71 -6.44
N LEU A 176 -6.15 -26.15 -7.39
CA LEU A 176 -5.79 -26.29 -8.80
C LEU A 176 -5.93 -24.97 -9.57
N SER A 177 -6.95 -24.17 -9.28
CA SER A 177 -7.11 -22.89 -9.96
C SER A 177 -7.87 -21.86 -9.14
N VAL A 178 -7.60 -20.58 -9.46
CA VAL A 178 -8.36 -19.41 -9.03
C VAL A 178 -8.81 -18.66 -10.28
N LYS A 179 -10.11 -18.32 -10.35
CA LYS A 179 -10.70 -17.59 -11.46
C LYS A 179 -11.59 -16.45 -10.97
N VAL A 180 -11.73 -15.41 -11.79
CA VAL A 180 -12.80 -14.43 -11.69
C VAL A 180 -13.63 -14.51 -12.97
N GLY A 181 -14.92 -14.83 -12.83
CA GLY A 181 -15.73 -15.20 -14.00
C GLY A 181 -15.09 -16.37 -14.79
N SER A 182 -14.86 -16.15 -16.07
CA SER A 182 -14.16 -17.09 -16.96
C SER A 182 -12.62 -16.95 -16.94
N ARG A 183 -12.08 -15.82 -16.43
CA ARG A 183 -10.64 -15.50 -16.47
C ARG A 183 -9.87 -16.31 -15.45
N ASN A 184 -8.82 -16.99 -15.87
CA ASN A 184 -7.86 -17.60 -14.96
C ASN A 184 -6.97 -16.52 -14.34
N LEU A 185 -6.89 -16.47 -13.00
CA LEU A 185 -5.88 -15.68 -12.29
C LEU A 185 -4.61 -16.51 -12.07
N ALA A 186 -4.79 -17.76 -11.66
CA ALA A 186 -3.70 -18.71 -11.48
C ALA A 186 -4.19 -20.15 -11.70
N ALA A 187 -3.30 -21.01 -12.18
CA ALA A 187 -3.50 -22.46 -12.27
C ALA A 187 -2.25 -23.20 -11.76
N ASN A 188 -2.45 -24.27 -10.99
CA ASN A 188 -1.41 -25.00 -10.29
C ASN A 188 -1.41 -26.48 -10.70
N ILE A 189 -0.22 -27.05 -10.82
CA ILE A 189 0.01 -28.49 -11.04
C ILE A 189 0.83 -29.02 -9.87
N TYR A 190 0.35 -30.10 -9.28
CA TYR A 190 1.01 -30.77 -8.16
C TYR A 190 1.56 -32.15 -8.56
N ALA A 191 2.64 -32.56 -7.94
CA ALA A 191 3.21 -33.89 -8.15
C ALA A 191 2.29 -34.94 -7.55
N ASN A 192 2.11 -36.05 -8.31
CA ASN A 192 1.31 -37.19 -7.86
C ASN A 192 1.89 -37.80 -6.58
N GLY A 193 1.08 -37.90 -5.55
CA GLY A 193 1.35 -38.66 -4.32
C GLY A 193 2.03 -37.87 -3.17
N ASN A 194 2.55 -36.66 -3.39
CA ASN A 194 3.18 -35.88 -2.31
C ASN A 194 2.66 -34.43 -2.15
N GLY A 195 1.76 -33.97 -3.05
CA GLY A 195 1.14 -32.65 -2.99
C GLY A 195 2.11 -31.48 -3.22
N GLN A 196 3.31 -31.70 -3.78
CA GLN A 196 4.26 -30.63 -4.08
C GLN A 196 3.84 -29.88 -5.34
N LEU A 197 3.81 -28.56 -5.30
CA LEU A 197 3.53 -27.69 -6.42
C LEU A 197 4.69 -27.78 -7.43
N THR A 198 4.45 -28.34 -8.62
CA THR A 198 5.49 -28.46 -9.66
C THR A 198 5.44 -27.35 -10.70
N LYS A 199 4.26 -26.78 -10.93
CA LYS A 199 4.09 -25.64 -11.84
C LYS A 199 2.96 -24.74 -11.39
N GLN A 200 3.20 -23.44 -11.46
CA GLN A 200 2.17 -22.40 -11.39
C GLN A 200 2.13 -21.67 -12.74
N THR A 201 0.94 -21.39 -13.23
CA THR A 201 0.70 -20.60 -14.45
C THR A 201 -0.23 -19.45 -14.10
N TYR A 202 0.17 -18.23 -14.38
CA TYR A 202 -0.67 -17.04 -14.28
C TYR A 202 -1.53 -16.87 -15.52
N GLY A 203 -2.67 -16.19 -15.41
CA GLY A 203 -3.60 -16.00 -16.52
C GLY A 203 -3.02 -15.22 -17.71
N ASN A 204 -2.00 -14.39 -17.49
CA ASN A 204 -1.26 -13.68 -18.54
C ASN A 204 -0.17 -14.53 -19.21
N GLY A 205 -0.09 -15.83 -18.90
CA GLY A 205 0.82 -16.77 -19.52
C GLY A 205 2.16 -16.97 -18.80
N ALA A 206 2.51 -16.12 -17.84
CA ALA A 206 3.72 -16.27 -17.05
C ALA A 206 3.68 -17.59 -16.25
N THR A 207 4.82 -18.29 -16.17
CA THR A 207 4.89 -19.58 -15.46
C THR A 207 6.08 -19.65 -14.52
N VAL A 208 5.93 -20.43 -13.43
CA VAL A 208 7.01 -20.82 -12.52
C VAL A 208 6.99 -22.33 -12.36
N ASN A 209 8.13 -22.98 -12.63
CA ASN A 209 8.31 -24.43 -12.47
C ASN A 209 9.22 -24.70 -11.27
N TYR A 210 8.81 -25.63 -10.40
CA TYR A 210 9.50 -25.95 -9.16
C TYR A 210 10.09 -27.36 -9.20
N THR A 211 11.30 -27.51 -8.65
CA THR A 211 11.89 -28.81 -8.32
C THR A 211 12.23 -28.85 -6.84
N TYR A 212 12.33 -30.06 -6.29
CA TYR A 212 12.51 -30.29 -4.86
C TYR A 212 13.71 -31.20 -4.60
N ASP A 213 14.30 -31.03 -3.43
CA ASP A 213 15.31 -31.96 -2.93
C ASP A 213 14.66 -33.21 -2.31
N ILE A 214 15.48 -34.16 -1.88
CA ILE A 214 15.00 -35.42 -1.26
C ILE A 214 14.24 -35.23 0.06
N LEU A 215 14.39 -34.07 0.71
CA LEU A 215 13.67 -33.71 1.93
C LEU A 215 12.37 -32.95 1.62
N GLY A 216 12.07 -32.70 0.34
CA GLY A 216 10.86 -32.02 -0.11
C GLY A 216 10.95 -30.50 -0.01
N ARG A 217 12.14 -29.90 0.10
CA ARG A 217 12.34 -28.45 0.07
C ARG A 217 12.56 -28.01 -1.37
N ILE A 218 12.16 -26.76 -1.69
CA ILE A 218 12.37 -26.21 -3.04
C ILE A 218 13.88 -26.23 -3.35
N LYS A 219 14.24 -26.86 -4.47
CA LYS A 219 15.60 -26.87 -5.00
C LYS A 219 15.79 -25.82 -6.08
N THR A 220 14.83 -25.72 -7.00
CA THR A 220 14.84 -24.66 -8.02
C THR A 220 13.44 -24.11 -8.27
N ALA A 221 13.37 -22.83 -8.64
CA ALA A 221 12.22 -22.20 -9.27
C ALA A 221 12.68 -21.59 -10.58
N THR A 222 12.04 -22.00 -11.71
CA THR A 222 12.38 -21.52 -13.04
C THR A 222 11.20 -20.79 -13.63
N TYR A 223 11.41 -19.54 -13.99
CA TYR A 223 10.42 -18.61 -14.54
C TYR A 223 10.36 -18.67 -16.05
N SER A 224 9.23 -18.23 -16.63
CA SER A 224 9.04 -18.23 -18.09
C SER A 224 9.92 -17.23 -18.85
N ASP A 225 10.44 -16.20 -18.17
CA ASP A 225 11.41 -15.23 -18.69
C ASP A 225 12.85 -15.78 -18.78
N GLY A 226 13.07 -17.02 -18.33
CA GLY A 226 14.38 -17.68 -18.30
C GLY A 226 15.13 -17.52 -16.98
N ARG A 227 14.68 -16.70 -16.06
CA ARG A 227 15.27 -16.59 -14.72
C ARG A 227 15.12 -17.90 -13.95
N LYS A 228 16.14 -18.26 -13.21
CA LYS A 228 16.16 -19.48 -12.40
C LYS A 228 16.76 -19.20 -11.03
N LEU A 229 15.99 -19.48 -10.01
CA LEU A 229 16.43 -19.47 -8.61
C LEU A 229 16.87 -20.87 -8.20
N THR A 230 18.06 -20.98 -7.61
CA THR A 230 18.61 -22.23 -7.06
C THR A 230 18.82 -22.07 -5.57
N TYR A 231 18.22 -22.96 -4.79
CA TYR A 231 18.23 -22.93 -3.32
C TYR A 231 19.19 -24.02 -2.81
N ALA A 232 20.08 -23.64 -1.89
CA ALA A 232 20.93 -24.56 -1.16
C ALA A 232 20.73 -24.41 0.35
N TYR A 233 20.78 -25.54 1.07
CA TYR A 233 20.48 -25.60 2.51
C TYR A 233 21.67 -26.15 3.27
N ASN A 234 21.88 -25.69 4.52
CA ASN A 234 22.90 -26.23 5.42
C ASN A 234 22.43 -27.58 6.05
N GLY A 235 23.28 -28.17 6.87
CA GLY A 235 23.02 -29.46 7.55
C GLY A 235 21.81 -29.43 8.50
N GLU A 236 21.50 -28.28 9.09
CA GLU A 236 20.35 -28.05 9.96
C GLU A 236 19.06 -27.80 9.16
N GLY A 237 19.13 -27.73 7.83
CA GLY A 237 17.98 -27.54 6.94
C GLY A 237 17.59 -26.08 6.71
N GLN A 238 18.42 -25.12 7.13
CA GLN A 238 18.19 -23.70 6.89
C GLN A 238 18.75 -23.30 5.51
N LEU A 239 18.14 -22.28 4.88
CA LEU A 239 18.59 -21.75 3.60
C LEU A 239 20.01 -21.17 3.76
N HIS A 240 20.98 -21.79 3.10
CA HIS A 240 22.38 -21.33 3.13
C HIS A 240 22.69 -20.39 1.96
N SER A 241 22.19 -20.69 0.77
CA SER A 241 22.32 -19.77 -0.36
C SER A 241 21.14 -19.84 -1.31
N LEU A 242 20.90 -18.71 -1.99
CA LEU A 242 19.96 -18.53 -3.07
C LEU A 242 20.69 -17.88 -4.23
N THR A 243 20.77 -18.58 -5.38
CA THR A 243 21.44 -18.07 -6.59
C THR A 243 20.43 -17.85 -7.69
N GLU A 244 20.43 -16.65 -8.26
CA GLU A 244 19.66 -16.26 -9.43
C GLU A 244 20.57 -16.30 -10.66
N THR A 245 20.06 -16.90 -11.76
CA THR A 245 20.68 -16.95 -13.09
C THR A 245 19.63 -16.70 -14.16
N GLY A 246 20.06 -16.27 -15.35
CA GLY A 246 19.18 -16.07 -16.51
C GLY A 246 18.56 -14.66 -16.63
N GLY A 247 18.82 -13.76 -15.68
CA GLY A 247 18.42 -12.35 -15.74
C GLY A 247 19.58 -11.38 -16.01
N GLY A 248 20.64 -11.84 -16.66
CA GLY A 248 21.87 -11.07 -16.88
C GLY A 248 22.98 -11.51 -15.94
N GLU A 249 23.34 -10.68 -14.95
CA GLU A 249 24.35 -11.03 -13.97
C GLU A 249 23.89 -12.15 -13.02
N VAL A 250 24.83 -13.00 -12.59
CA VAL A 250 24.57 -14.01 -11.56
C VAL A 250 24.53 -13.33 -10.19
N VAL A 251 23.39 -13.37 -9.52
CA VAL A 251 23.23 -12.82 -8.17
C VAL A 251 23.14 -13.96 -7.17
N THR A 252 23.97 -13.92 -6.13
CA THR A 252 23.96 -14.93 -5.07
C THR A 252 23.77 -14.29 -3.71
N TYR A 253 22.80 -14.78 -2.95
CA TYR A 253 22.59 -14.45 -1.53
C TYR A 253 23.13 -15.59 -0.68
N VAL A 254 23.94 -15.27 0.33
CA VAL A 254 24.51 -16.23 1.27
C VAL A 254 24.07 -15.88 2.68
N TYR A 255 23.64 -16.87 3.45
CA TYR A 255 23.09 -16.73 4.79
C TYR A 255 23.90 -17.54 5.80
N THR A 256 24.17 -16.96 6.97
CA THR A 256 24.87 -17.61 8.06
C THR A 256 24.07 -17.47 9.34
N TYR A 257 23.97 -18.56 10.10
CA TYR A 257 23.16 -18.66 11.31
C TYR A 257 24.03 -18.99 12.51
N ASP A 258 23.60 -18.60 13.70
CA ASP A 258 24.22 -19.03 14.95
C ASP A 258 23.76 -20.44 15.37
N SER A 259 24.30 -20.92 16.48
CA SER A 259 24.06 -22.29 16.99
C SER A 259 22.60 -22.57 17.41
N ILE A 260 21.76 -21.53 17.54
CA ILE A 260 20.32 -21.67 17.84
C ILE A 260 19.42 -21.31 16.66
N GLY A 261 20.04 -21.09 15.48
CA GLY A 261 19.33 -20.93 14.23
C GLY A 261 18.91 -19.50 13.87
N ARG A 262 19.43 -18.48 14.57
CA ARG A 262 19.18 -17.07 14.21
C ARG A 262 20.11 -16.65 13.10
N LEU A 263 19.59 -15.86 12.14
CA LEU A 263 20.40 -15.23 11.10
C LEU A 263 21.37 -14.22 11.74
N ILE A 264 22.67 -14.40 11.50
CA ILE A 264 23.72 -13.50 11.99
C ILE A 264 24.44 -12.76 10.89
N ASN A 265 24.46 -13.30 9.65
CA ASN A 265 25.00 -12.60 8.49
C ASN A 265 24.18 -12.93 7.24
N SER A 266 24.04 -11.94 6.36
CA SER A 266 23.69 -12.18 4.96
C SER A 266 24.60 -11.39 4.04
N GLN A 267 24.78 -11.90 2.82
CA GLN A 267 25.64 -11.28 1.82
C GLN A 267 24.97 -11.42 0.44
N GLN A 268 24.93 -10.32 -0.29
CA GLN A 268 24.55 -10.31 -1.70
C GLN A 268 25.79 -10.13 -2.56
N LEU A 269 25.94 -10.99 -3.54
CA LEU A 269 27.05 -10.99 -4.49
C LEU A 269 26.50 -10.84 -5.91
N ASN A 270 27.11 -9.96 -6.71
CA ASN A 270 26.94 -9.93 -8.17
C ASN A 270 28.21 -10.51 -8.78
N GLY A 271 28.12 -11.71 -9.33
CA GLY A 271 29.30 -12.51 -9.65
C GLY A 271 30.13 -12.75 -8.37
N GLU A 272 31.39 -12.29 -8.35
CA GLU A 272 32.29 -12.37 -7.20
C GLU A 272 32.25 -11.10 -6.30
N ASN A 273 31.59 -10.02 -6.75
CA ASN A 273 31.58 -8.73 -6.06
C ASN A 273 30.50 -8.67 -4.99
N THR A 274 30.88 -8.34 -3.76
CA THR A 274 29.91 -8.08 -2.68
C THR A 274 29.24 -6.73 -2.89
N VAL A 275 27.91 -6.73 -3.09
CA VAL A 275 27.08 -5.53 -3.21
C VAL A 275 26.58 -5.08 -1.84
N LEU A 276 26.11 -6.02 -1.04
CA LEU A 276 25.56 -5.77 0.30
C LEU A 276 26.03 -6.87 1.24
N ARG A 277 26.45 -6.49 2.43
CA ARG A 277 26.65 -7.40 3.56
C ARG A 277 25.86 -6.88 4.76
N THR A 278 25.10 -7.76 5.42
CA THR A 278 24.45 -7.45 6.68
C THR A 278 24.99 -8.32 7.81
N SER A 279 25.00 -7.81 9.02
CA SER A 279 25.28 -8.62 10.21
C SER A 279 24.39 -8.23 11.37
N GLN A 280 24.08 -9.22 12.23
CA GLN A 280 23.19 -9.08 13.37
C GLN A 280 23.82 -9.68 14.61
N SER A 281 23.61 -9.03 15.76
CA SER A 281 24.07 -9.50 17.06
C SER A 281 22.94 -9.48 18.07
N TYR A 282 22.94 -10.45 19.00
CA TYR A 282 21.85 -10.62 19.96
C TYR A 282 22.41 -10.76 21.37
N ASN A 283 21.67 -10.28 22.37
CA ASN A 283 22.01 -10.50 23.78
C ASN A 283 21.53 -11.89 24.24
N SER A 284 21.84 -12.22 25.50
CA SER A 284 21.41 -13.49 26.13
C SER A 284 19.91 -13.62 26.30
N SER A 285 19.16 -12.52 26.20
CA SER A 285 17.70 -12.48 26.21
C SER A 285 17.11 -12.56 24.80
N ASN A 286 17.93 -12.85 23.78
CA ASN A 286 17.56 -12.98 22.39
C ASN A 286 17.06 -11.71 21.70
N GLN A 287 17.37 -10.55 22.27
CA GLN A 287 17.02 -9.25 21.70
C GLN A 287 18.15 -8.81 20.76
N LEU A 288 17.81 -8.27 19.60
CA LEU A 288 18.76 -7.69 18.64
C LEU A 288 19.48 -6.51 19.30
N THR A 289 20.80 -6.59 19.42
CA THR A 289 21.60 -5.51 20.03
C THR A 289 22.38 -4.71 19.02
N LYS A 290 22.60 -5.27 17.84
CA LYS A 290 23.25 -4.57 16.73
C LYS A 290 22.78 -5.17 15.41
N GLN A 291 22.47 -4.29 14.47
CA GLN A 291 22.35 -4.60 13.06
C GLN A 291 23.33 -3.72 12.31
N SER A 292 24.07 -4.28 11.37
CA SER A 292 24.96 -3.50 10.51
C SER A 292 24.85 -3.94 9.06
N TRP A 293 25.10 -3.02 8.15
CA TRP A 293 25.15 -3.27 6.73
C TRP A 293 26.31 -2.51 6.11
N GLN A 294 26.89 -3.11 5.08
CA GLN A 294 27.98 -2.57 4.30
C GLN A 294 27.57 -2.52 2.84
N VAL A 295 27.66 -1.34 2.22
CA VAL A 295 27.36 -1.08 0.81
C VAL A 295 28.54 -0.34 0.22
N GLY A 296 29.20 -0.96 -0.78
CA GLY A 296 30.44 -0.42 -1.32
C GLY A 296 31.51 -0.24 -0.24
N GLY A 297 32.07 0.98 -0.12
CA GLY A 297 33.06 1.34 0.91
C GLY A 297 32.45 1.79 2.24
N ASP A 298 31.14 2.02 2.31
CA ASP A 298 30.46 2.52 3.51
C ASP A 298 29.93 1.40 4.41
N SER A 299 30.09 1.58 5.71
CA SER A 299 29.46 0.73 6.71
C SER A 299 28.51 1.53 7.59
N TYR A 300 27.35 0.96 7.88
CA TYR A 300 26.33 1.50 8.76
C TYR A 300 26.03 0.53 9.88
N SER A 301 25.64 1.04 11.03
CA SER A 301 25.12 0.20 12.10
C SER A 301 24.02 0.89 12.88
N GLU A 302 23.10 0.08 13.36
CA GLU A 302 22.11 0.39 14.38
C GLU A 302 22.48 -0.40 15.63
N ASP A 303 22.73 0.31 16.73
CA ASP A 303 23.08 -0.28 18.02
C ASP A 303 21.91 -0.05 18.99
N LEU A 304 21.40 -1.15 19.58
CA LEU A 304 20.21 -1.14 20.44
C LEU A 304 20.59 -1.57 21.85
N THR A 305 20.13 -0.81 22.87
CA THR A 305 20.22 -1.21 24.27
C THR A 305 18.83 -1.36 24.88
N TYR A 306 18.70 -2.17 25.89
CA TYR A 306 17.43 -2.49 26.54
C TYR A 306 17.50 -2.26 28.05
N ASN A 307 16.38 -1.83 28.61
CA ASN A 307 16.23 -1.70 30.06
C ASN A 307 16.27 -3.08 30.72
N SER A 308 17.17 -3.27 31.68
CA SER A 308 17.33 -4.54 32.40
C SER A 308 16.11 -4.94 33.26
N SER A 309 15.28 -3.94 33.62
CA SER A 309 14.10 -4.15 34.49
C SER A 309 12.91 -4.77 33.78
N ASP A 310 12.76 -4.57 32.46
CA ASP A 310 11.54 -4.98 31.71
C ASP A 310 11.80 -5.33 30.26
N GLY A 311 13.04 -5.20 29.76
CA GLY A 311 13.38 -5.52 28.39
C GLY A 311 12.92 -4.51 27.34
N SER A 312 12.34 -3.35 27.72
CA SER A 312 11.99 -2.29 26.77
C SER A 312 13.22 -1.68 26.13
N LEU A 313 13.10 -1.21 24.89
CA LEU A 313 14.18 -0.50 24.18
C LEU A 313 14.57 0.74 24.96
N ASN A 314 15.85 0.90 25.29
CA ASN A 314 16.38 2.04 26.03
C ASN A 314 17.01 3.08 25.11
N THR A 315 17.97 2.63 24.28
CA THR A 315 18.59 3.50 23.28
C THR A 315 18.66 2.83 21.91
N PHE A 316 18.63 3.68 20.88
CA PHE A 316 18.81 3.33 19.49
C PHE A 316 19.82 4.31 18.88
N SER A 317 20.97 3.81 18.44
CA SER A 317 22.06 4.61 17.88
C SER A 317 22.29 4.24 16.44
N ILE A 318 22.48 5.24 15.57
CA ILE A 318 22.85 5.09 14.18
C ILE A 318 24.30 5.54 14.02
N ALA A 319 25.12 4.74 13.35
CA ALA A 319 26.53 5.08 13.07
C ALA A 319 26.86 4.82 11.59
N ARG A 320 27.77 5.62 11.05
CA ARG A 320 28.39 5.44 9.71
C ARG A 320 29.89 5.36 9.86
N ASN A 321 30.51 4.35 9.26
CA ASN A 321 31.96 4.11 9.29
C ASN A 321 32.53 4.11 10.73
N GLY A 322 31.74 3.57 11.68
CA GLY A 322 32.10 3.52 13.10
C GLY A 322 31.90 4.82 13.87
N THR A 323 31.51 5.92 13.21
CA THR A 323 31.20 7.19 13.87
C THR A 323 29.71 7.30 14.13
N ALA A 324 29.32 7.52 15.39
CA ALA A 324 27.91 7.72 15.75
C ALA A 324 27.37 9.01 15.09
N LEU A 325 26.28 8.89 14.33
CA LEU A 325 25.58 10.00 13.69
C LEU A 325 24.54 10.59 14.64
N THR A 326 23.78 9.74 15.30
CA THR A 326 22.76 10.15 16.28
C THR A 326 22.43 8.99 17.22
N THR A 327 22.01 9.31 18.44
CA THR A 327 21.51 8.34 19.42
C THR A 327 20.21 8.84 20.00
N PHE A 328 19.19 7.99 19.94
CA PHE A 328 17.88 8.25 20.53
C PHE A 328 17.72 7.51 21.84
N THR A 329 17.18 8.18 22.84
CA THR A 329 16.76 7.58 24.11
C THR A 329 15.24 7.50 24.14
N MET A 330 14.72 6.34 24.58
CA MET A 330 13.29 6.06 24.65
C MET A 330 12.75 6.35 26.05
N GLY A 331 11.63 7.08 26.13
CA GLY A 331 10.89 7.31 27.35
C GLY A 331 9.55 6.58 27.34
N TYR A 332 9.13 6.06 28.50
CA TYR A 332 7.88 5.30 28.63
C TYR A 332 7.07 5.81 29.83
N ASP A 333 5.75 5.73 29.74
CA ASP A 333 4.87 5.97 30.88
C ASP A 333 4.79 4.75 31.82
N GLY A 334 4.01 4.90 32.89
CA GLY A 334 3.80 3.81 33.85
C GLY A 334 3.08 2.58 33.31
N LEU A 335 2.41 2.68 32.17
CA LEU A 335 1.79 1.56 31.43
C LEU A 335 2.68 0.99 30.35
N ARG A 336 3.93 1.49 30.25
CA ARG A 336 4.94 1.08 29.25
C ARG A 336 4.60 1.45 27.82
N ARG A 337 3.76 2.48 27.61
CA ARG A 337 3.56 3.09 26.29
C ARG A 337 4.70 4.07 26.03
N LEU A 338 5.21 4.10 24.77
CA LEU A 338 6.27 5.05 24.36
C LEU A 338 5.73 6.48 24.49
N THR A 339 6.39 7.32 25.28
CA THR A 339 6.02 8.72 25.45
C THR A 339 7.01 9.68 24.81
N SER A 340 8.27 9.24 24.63
CA SER A 340 9.26 10.05 23.95
C SER A 340 10.34 9.24 23.27
N MET A 341 10.88 9.81 22.20
CA MET A 341 12.11 9.41 21.54
C MET A 341 12.95 10.67 21.36
N SER A 342 14.10 10.76 22.01
CA SER A 342 14.89 11.97 22.09
C SER A 342 16.35 11.73 21.73
N SER A 343 16.91 12.60 20.89
CA SER A 343 18.34 12.79 20.72
C SER A 343 18.74 14.17 21.24
N GLY A 344 20.03 14.51 21.24
CA GLY A 344 20.49 15.82 21.77
C GLY A 344 19.84 17.05 21.09
N VAL A 345 19.39 16.91 19.85
CA VAL A 345 18.84 18.01 19.03
C VAL A 345 17.38 17.81 18.63
N PHE A 346 16.85 16.60 18.76
CA PHE A 346 15.54 16.21 18.27
C PHE A 346 14.78 15.43 19.33
N THR A 347 13.50 15.73 19.52
CA THR A 347 12.61 14.94 20.38
C THR A 347 11.25 14.78 19.71
N ARG A 348 10.74 13.54 19.69
CA ARG A 348 9.36 13.19 19.32
C ARG A 348 8.64 12.74 20.58
N ASN A 349 7.55 13.41 20.94
CA ASN A 349 6.72 13.08 22.10
C ASN A 349 5.36 12.56 21.68
N TYR A 350 4.85 11.58 22.43
CA TYR A 350 3.51 11.03 22.27
C TYR A 350 2.68 11.32 23.51
N THR A 351 1.47 11.76 23.34
CA THR A 351 0.45 11.79 24.38
C THR A 351 -0.69 10.86 24.04
N TYR A 352 -1.34 10.32 25.05
CA TYR A 352 -2.44 9.36 24.89
C TYR A 352 -3.75 9.96 25.37
N ARG A 353 -4.86 9.51 24.79
CA ARG A 353 -6.20 9.96 25.16
C ARG A 353 -6.55 9.47 26.56
N ASP A 354 -6.81 10.39 27.45
CA ASP A 354 -7.34 10.12 28.79
C ASP A 354 -8.87 10.19 28.76
N ILE A 355 -9.51 9.31 29.55
CA ILE A 355 -10.95 9.30 29.77
C ILE A 355 -11.29 9.99 31.08
N SER A 356 -10.40 9.86 32.06
CA SER A 356 -10.46 10.58 33.36
C SER A 356 -9.06 10.62 33.98
N ASP A 357 -8.93 11.24 35.15
CA ASP A 357 -7.66 11.31 35.88
C ASP A 357 -7.05 9.92 36.18
N SER A 358 -7.90 8.88 36.32
CA SER A 358 -7.47 7.51 36.62
C SER A 358 -7.60 6.53 35.45
N LYS A 359 -8.20 6.93 34.34
CA LYS A 359 -8.43 6.05 33.16
C LYS A 359 -7.88 6.67 31.90
N THR A 360 -7.19 5.85 31.12
CA THR A 360 -6.59 6.23 29.83
C THR A 360 -6.82 5.14 28.77
N THR A 361 -6.45 5.42 27.54
CA THR A 361 -6.59 4.51 26.40
C THR A 361 -5.24 4.20 25.76
N THR A 362 -5.23 3.40 24.71
CA THR A 362 -4.09 3.20 23.83
C THR A 362 -4.07 4.20 22.66
N GLN A 363 -5.14 4.98 22.46
CA GLN A 363 -5.23 5.93 21.35
C GLN A 363 -4.26 7.10 21.57
N VAL A 364 -3.47 7.40 20.53
CA VAL A 364 -2.56 8.55 20.55
C VAL A 364 -3.38 9.83 20.40
N LYS A 365 -3.26 10.74 21.36
CA LYS A 365 -3.90 12.05 21.32
C LYS A 365 -3.10 13.06 20.50
N SER A 366 -1.76 13.05 20.66
CA SER A 366 -0.87 13.88 19.86
C SER A 366 0.50 13.27 19.66
N VAL A 367 1.15 13.67 18.56
CA VAL A 367 2.58 13.48 18.28
C VAL A 367 3.18 14.86 18.12
N ASP A 368 4.14 15.21 18.97
CA ASP A 368 4.76 16.54 19.02
C ASP A 368 6.27 16.43 18.80
N TYR A 369 6.81 17.29 17.96
CA TYR A 369 8.23 17.35 17.62
C TYR A 369 8.87 18.61 18.21
N TYR A 370 10.01 18.42 18.83
CA TYR A 370 10.79 19.50 19.44
C TYR A 370 12.22 19.50 18.92
N ARG A 371 12.76 20.70 18.79
CA ARG A 371 14.16 20.96 18.46
C ARG A 371 14.84 21.69 19.59
N THR A 372 16.09 21.32 19.85
CA THR A 372 16.96 22.05 20.77
C THR A 372 18.10 22.68 19.98
N SER A 373 18.15 24.01 19.99
CA SER A 373 19.17 24.79 19.30
C SER A 373 19.65 25.90 20.21
N TYR A 374 20.94 26.10 20.33
CA TYR A 374 21.56 27.10 21.23
C TYR A 374 21.03 27.06 22.66
N GLY A 375 20.76 25.86 23.19
CA GLY A 375 20.25 25.63 24.53
C GLY A 375 18.77 25.94 24.74
N SER A 376 18.05 26.36 23.73
CA SER A 376 16.59 26.58 23.78
C SER A 376 15.86 25.45 23.04
N THR A 377 14.80 24.93 23.66
CA THR A 377 13.91 23.90 23.08
C THR A 377 12.62 24.54 22.62
N TYR A 378 12.20 24.28 21.36
CA TYR A 378 10.97 24.80 20.79
C TYR A 378 10.22 23.70 20.03
N LYS A 379 8.89 23.79 19.95
CA LYS A 379 8.07 22.87 19.17
C LYS A 379 8.22 23.19 17.68
N SER A 380 8.89 22.27 16.93
CA SER A 380 9.11 22.44 15.49
C SER A 380 7.90 22.01 14.69
N ASN A 381 7.18 20.95 15.13
CA ASN A 381 6.00 20.42 14.46
C ASN A 381 5.09 19.68 15.46
N GLY A 382 3.91 19.23 15.03
CA GLY A 382 3.04 18.38 15.82
C GLY A 382 1.65 18.23 15.25
N TYR A 383 1.00 17.13 15.65
CA TYR A 383 -0.34 16.74 15.19
C TYR A 383 -1.16 16.24 16.37
N ALA A 384 -2.42 16.66 16.46
CA ALA A 384 -3.37 16.18 17.44
C ALA A 384 -4.59 15.56 16.75
N TYR A 385 -5.20 14.53 17.37
CA TYR A 385 -6.22 13.70 16.74
C TYR A 385 -7.47 13.57 17.61
N ILE A 386 -8.62 13.56 16.95
CA ILE A 386 -9.92 13.20 17.54
C ILE A 386 -10.44 11.99 16.74
N TYR A 387 -11.05 11.05 17.46
CA TYR A 387 -11.52 9.78 16.91
C TYR A 387 -13.02 9.59 17.10
N ASP A 388 -13.66 8.87 16.16
CA ASP A 388 -14.99 8.32 16.37
C ASP A 388 -14.96 7.10 17.31
N ASN A 389 -16.12 6.48 17.53
CA ASN A 389 -16.22 5.31 18.40
C ASN A 389 -15.59 4.04 17.76
N ALA A 390 -15.51 3.94 16.45
CA ALA A 390 -14.86 2.82 15.77
C ALA A 390 -13.32 2.98 15.69
N GLY A 391 -12.81 4.16 16.08
CA GLY A 391 -11.39 4.49 16.06
C GLY A 391 -10.91 5.16 14.78
N ASN A 392 -11.82 5.56 13.89
CA ASN A 392 -11.45 6.36 12.73
C ASN A 392 -11.10 7.79 13.17
N ILE A 393 -10.13 8.41 12.53
CA ILE A 393 -9.73 9.79 12.80
C ILE A 393 -10.78 10.74 12.21
N LEU A 394 -11.46 11.50 13.07
CA LEU A 394 -12.42 12.53 12.66
C LEU A 394 -11.72 13.86 12.36
N THR A 395 -10.68 14.19 13.11
CA THR A 395 -9.91 15.40 12.86
C THR A 395 -8.43 15.19 13.12
N SER A 396 -7.62 15.87 12.33
CA SER A 396 -6.20 16.08 12.54
C SER A 396 -5.92 17.57 12.65
N THR A 397 -5.22 17.99 13.69
CA THR A 397 -4.87 19.40 13.91
C THR A 397 -3.37 19.56 13.93
N ASP A 398 -2.82 20.41 13.07
CA ASP A 398 -1.39 20.69 13.00
C ASP A 398 -0.92 21.70 14.08
N LYS A 399 0.38 21.99 14.13
CA LYS A 399 0.96 22.93 15.09
C LYS A 399 0.48 24.39 14.91
N LEU A 400 -0.05 24.75 13.74
CA LEU A 400 -0.58 26.09 13.42
C LEU A 400 -2.08 26.19 13.72
N ASN A 401 -2.66 25.12 14.27
CA ASN A 401 -4.10 24.94 14.52
C ASN A 401 -4.96 24.84 13.23
N ASN A 402 -4.35 24.48 12.10
CA ASN A 402 -5.13 24.09 10.93
C ASN A 402 -5.77 22.72 11.22
N VAL A 403 -7.07 22.63 10.97
CA VAL A 403 -7.85 21.42 11.20
C VAL A 403 -8.21 20.79 9.86
N THR A 404 -7.90 19.51 9.69
CA THR A 404 -8.46 18.67 8.64
C THR A 404 -9.52 17.78 9.27
N SER A 405 -10.71 17.74 8.67
CA SER A 405 -11.87 16.98 9.13
C SER A 405 -12.22 15.90 8.13
N TYR A 406 -12.67 14.74 8.64
CA TYR A 406 -12.99 13.55 7.86
C TYR A 406 -14.37 13.01 8.25
N THR A 407 -15.10 12.45 7.27
CA THR A 407 -16.33 11.69 7.51
C THR A 407 -16.28 10.34 6.81
N TYR A 408 -17.02 9.37 7.33
CA TYR A 408 -16.99 7.98 6.87
C TYR A 408 -18.40 7.42 6.69
N ASP A 409 -18.53 6.41 5.83
CA ASP A 409 -19.76 5.63 5.70
C ASP A 409 -19.82 4.45 6.69
N ASP A 410 -20.91 3.67 6.59
CA ASP A 410 -21.12 2.47 7.43
C ASP A 410 -20.11 1.34 7.18
N GLN A 411 -19.33 1.38 6.09
CA GLN A 411 -18.22 0.45 5.82
C GLN A 411 -16.86 1.01 6.28
N ASN A 412 -16.86 2.18 6.93
CA ASN A 412 -15.70 2.97 7.32
C ASN A 412 -14.89 3.49 6.10
N GLN A 413 -15.53 3.64 4.93
CA GLN A 413 -14.91 4.26 3.76
C GLN A 413 -14.93 5.79 3.92
N LEU A 414 -13.89 6.47 3.47
CA LEU A 414 -13.77 7.93 3.54
C LEU A 414 -14.79 8.60 2.59
N LEU A 415 -15.73 9.40 3.13
CA LEU A 415 -16.70 10.16 2.33
C LEU A 415 -16.24 11.57 2.03
N THR A 416 -15.69 12.25 3.03
CA THR A 416 -15.24 13.63 2.87
C THR A 416 -13.94 13.89 3.59
N GLU A 417 -13.15 14.79 3.03
CA GLU A 417 -12.01 15.40 3.66
C GLU A 417 -12.05 16.90 3.42
N SER A 418 -11.97 17.71 4.46
CA SER A 418 -11.93 19.16 4.33
C SER A 418 -10.89 19.76 5.26
N GLY A 419 -10.11 20.69 4.75
CA GLY A 419 -9.04 21.30 5.54
C GLY A 419 -8.43 22.52 4.88
N THR A 420 -7.46 23.08 5.58
CA THR A 420 -6.62 24.18 5.09
C THR A 420 -5.17 23.80 5.28
N VAL A 421 -4.41 23.82 4.22
CA VAL A 421 -2.97 23.62 4.25
C VAL A 421 -2.30 24.96 4.16
N THR A 422 -1.35 25.22 5.05
CA THR A 422 -0.49 26.41 4.94
C THR A 422 0.39 26.23 3.71
N SER A 423 0.20 27.05 2.71
CA SER A 423 1.13 27.12 1.58
C SER A 423 2.48 27.59 2.07
N PHE A 424 3.55 26.89 1.69
CA PHE A 424 4.90 27.24 2.16
C PHE A 424 5.42 28.56 1.57
N ASN A 425 4.89 28.98 0.40
CA ASN A 425 5.31 30.19 -0.32
C ASN A 425 4.12 31.09 -0.77
N GLY A 426 2.91 30.86 -0.25
CA GLY A 426 1.71 31.59 -0.69
C GLY A 426 0.61 31.62 0.37
N PRO A 427 -0.60 32.08 0.04
CA PRO A 427 -1.73 32.03 0.93
C PRO A 427 -2.11 30.57 1.28
N PRO A 428 -2.74 30.31 2.43
CA PRO A 428 -3.24 28.99 2.76
C PRO A 428 -4.19 28.46 1.67
N VAL A 429 -4.04 27.16 1.32
CA VAL A 429 -4.91 26.47 0.37
C VAL A 429 -5.97 25.71 1.15
N SER A 430 -7.23 26.09 0.96
CA SER A 430 -8.38 25.34 1.49
C SER A 430 -8.85 24.35 0.44
N TYR A 431 -9.22 23.14 0.86
CA TYR A 431 -9.72 22.08 0.00
C TYR A 431 -10.88 21.35 0.65
N ASN A 432 -11.73 20.76 -0.17
CA ASN A 432 -12.90 20.01 0.27
C ASN A 432 -13.16 18.85 -0.70
N ASN A 433 -12.55 17.71 -0.41
CA ASN A 433 -12.64 16.51 -1.22
C ASN A 433 -13.85 15.68 -0.82
N THR A 434 -14.57 15.15 -1.81
CA THR A 434 -15.70 14.26 -1.59
C THR A 434 -15.57 13.00 -2.45
N TYR A 435 -16.04 11.87 -1.92
CA TYR A 435 -15.91 10.56 -2.57
C TYR A 435 -17.25 9.83 -2.51
N THR A 436 -17.60 9.16 -3.62
CA THR A 436 -18.76 8.27 -3.65
C THR A 436 -18.35 6.87 -4.06
N TYR A 437 -19.05 5.89 -3.54
CA TYR A 437 -18.74 4.48 -3.76
C TYR A 437 -19.98 3.70 -4.22
N ASP A 438 -19.73 2.64 -4.98
CA ASP A 438 -20.75 1.60 -5.08
C ASP A 438 -20.78 0.77 -3.78
N THR A 439 -21.79 -0.06 -3.61
CA THR A 439 -21.96 -0.85 -2.39
C THR A 439 -20.90 -1.93 -2.23
N THR A 440 -20.04 -2.16 -3.22
CA THR A 440 -18.92 -3.13 -3.19
C THR A 440 -17.57 -2.46 -2.95
N GLY A 441 -17.55 -1.13 -2.77
CA GLY A 441 -16.37 -0.35 -2.45
C GLY A 441 -15.57 0.10 -3.67
N ASN A 442 -16.16 0.12 -4.87
CA ASN A 442 -15.55 0.81 -6.00
C ASN A 442 -15.84 2.30 -5.90
N ILE A 443 -14.83 3.14 -6.07
CA ILE A 443 -14.99 4.59 -6.13
C ILE A 443 -15.77 4.93 -7.41
N LEU A 444 -16.86 5.68 -7.31
CA LEU A 444 -17.65 6.12 -8.45
C LEU A 444 -17.28 7.53 -8.88
N THR A 445 -17.06 8.41 -7.90
CA THR A 445 -16.61 9.78 -8.16
C THR A 445 -15.64 10.22 -7.08
N SER A 446 -14.70 11.09 -7.43
CA SER A 446 -13.93 11.93 -6.52
C SER A 446 -14.04 13.38 -6.97
N SER A 447 -14.16 14.33 -6.04
CA SER A 447 -14.27 15.75 -6.37
C SER A 447 -13.50 16.58 -5.36
N ASP A 448 -12.78 17.58 -5.84
CA ASP A 448 -12.09 18.60 -5.03
C ASP A 448 -12.94 19.85 -4.77
N GLY A 449 -14.21 19.84 -5.25
CA GLY A 449 -15.14 20.94 -5.17
C GLY A 449 -15.18 21.82 -6.43
N GLU A 450 -14.17 21.72 -7.28
CA GLU A 450 -14.09 22.41 -8.59
C GLU A 450 -14.26 21.40 -9.73
N THR A 451 -13.53 20.31 -9.68
CA THR A 451 -13.56 19.23 -10.68
C THR A 451 -14.14 17.96 -10.07
N THR A 452 -14.95 17.24 -10.83
CA THR A 452 -15.45 15.91 -10.46
C THR A 452 -14.92 14.87 -11.43
N HIS A 453 -14.11 13.95 -10.93
CA HIS A 453 -13.59 12.82 -11.68
C HIS A 453 -14.55 11.64 -11.60
N THR A 454 -14.69 10.92 -12.72
CA THR A 454 -15.62 9.81 -12.86
C THR A 454 -14.91 8.48 -13.12
N TYR A 455 -15.42 7.41 -12.50
CA TYR A 455 -14.84 6.07 -12.57
C TYR A 455 -15.85 5.10 -13.19
N THR A 456 -15.44 4.37 -14.23
CA THR A 456 -16.28 3.41 -14.93
C THR A 456 -15.75 1.98 -14.76
N TYR A 457 -16.66 1.05 -14.40
CA TYR A 457 -16.36 -0.39 -14.17
C TYR A 457 -17.18 -1.23 -15.16
N GLY A 458 -16.80 -1.17 -16.45
CA GLY A 458 -17.56 -1.76 -17.57
C GLY A 458 -17.32 -3.25 -17.81
N ASP A 459 -16.34 -3.88 -17.13
CA ASP A 459 -16.06 -5.31 -17.34
C ASP A 459 -17.26 -6.18 -16.89
N ALA A 460 -17.61 -7.14 -17.72
CA ALA A 460 -18.80 -7.97 -17.49
C ALA A 460 -18.61 -8.94 -16.31
N GLU A 461 -17.39 -9.45 -16.12
CA GLU A 461 -17.09 -10.53 -15.17
C GLU A 461 -16.31 -10.05 -13.93
N TRP A 462 -15.48 -9.03 -14.09
CA TRP A 462 -14.63 -8.48 -13.03
C TRP A 462 -14.98 -7.03 -12.71
N LYS A 463 -15.94 -6.84 -11.84
CA LYS A 463 -16.54 -5.53 -11.53
C LYS A 463 -15.60 -4.56 -10.78
N ASP A 464 -14.42 -5.01 -10.36
CA ASP A 464 -13.40 -4.16 -9.74
C ASP A 464 -12.43 -3.53 -10.74
N LEU A 465 -12.44 -3.97 -12.02
CA LEU A 465 -11.59 -3.36 -13.05
C LEU A 465 -12.11 -1.97 -13.42
N LEU A 466 -11.28 -0.97 -13.18
CA LEU A 466 -11.52 0.40 -13.63
C LEU A 466 -11.29 0.46 -15.15
N THR A 467 -12.37 0.39 -15.92
CA THR A 467 -12.27 0.32 -17.39
C THR A 467 -12.19 1.69 -18.06
N ALA A 468 -12.56 2.76 -17.34
CA ALA A 468 -12.29 4.12 -17.75
C ALA A 468 -12.23 5.08 -16.55
N TYR A 469 -11.38 6.10 -16.65
CA TYR A 469 -11.27 7.23 -15.74
C TYR A 469 -11.49 8.51 -16.55
N ASP A 470 -12.45 9.35 -16.15
CA ASP A 470 -12.92 10.54 -16.89
C ASP A 470 -13.27 10.26 -18.36
N GLY A 471 -13.83 9.07 -18.60
CA GLY A 471 -14.20 8.63 -19.95
C GLY A 471 -13.06 8.02 -20.76
N GLU A 472 -11.79 8.17 -20.32
CA GLU A 472 -10.62 7.62 -20.98
C GLU A 472 -10.39 6.14 -20.61
N SER A 473 -10.27 5.30 -21.64
CA SER A 473 -10.24 3.84 -21.47
C SER A 473 -8.97 3.33 -20.81
N ILE A 474 -9.11 2.29 -19.98
CA ILE A 474 -8.01 1.55 -19.34
C ILE A 474 -8.15 0.09 -19.75
N THR A 475 -7.04 -0.55 -20.19
CA THR A 475 -7.02 -1.95 -20.61
C THR A 475 -6.11 -2.77 -19.73
N TYR A 476 -6.41 -4.07 -19.60
CA TYR A 476 -5.74 -4.96 -18.67
C TYR A 476 -5.36 -6.30 -19.32
N ASP A 477 -4.32 -6.94 -18.79
CA ASP A 477 -4.05 -8.34 -19.04
C ASP A 477 -5.07 -9.25 -18.30
N ALA A 478 -4.97 -10.56 -18.48
CA ALA A 478 -5.92 -11.51 -17.91
C ALA A 478 -5.91 -11.56 -16.36
N ILE A 479 -4.86 -11.11 -15.71
CA ILE A 479 -4.73 -11.12 -14.24
C ILE A 479 -4.88 -9.73 -13.60
N GLY A 480 -5.30 -8.72 -14.40
CA GLY A 480 -5.65 -7.39 -13.91
C GLY A 480 -4.45 -6.45 -13.76
N ASN A 481 -3.36 -6.68 -14.49
CA ASN A 481 -2.35 -5.65 -14.66
C ASN A 481 -2.75 -4.76 -15.84
N PRO A 482 -2.73 -3.43 -15.72
CA PRO A 482 -3.07 -2.57 -16.83
C PRO A 482 -1.98 -2.63 -17.92
N THR A 483 -2.40 -2.73 -19.15
CA THR A 483 -1.55 -2.64 -20.35
C THR A 483 -1.56 -1.25 -20.94
N SER A 484 -2.68 -0.52 -20.79
CA SER A 484 -2.83 0.90 -20.99
C SER A 484 -3.56 1.50 -19.79
N TYR A 485 -3.04 2.55 -19.20
CA TYR A 485 -3.55 3.17 -17.98
C TYR A 485 -3.71 4.68 -18.16
N TYR A 486 -4.73 5.26 -17.57
CA TYR A 486 -4.98 6.70 -17.61
C TYR A 486 -5.33 7.25 -16.22
N ASN A 487 -4.65 8.34 -15.83
CA ASN A 487 -4.88 9.10 -14.60
C ASN A 487 -4.67 10.62 -14.82
N GLY A 488 -5.08 11.13 -15.99
CA GLY A 488 -4.70 12.44 -16.49
C GLY A 488 -3.47 12.38 -17.43
N ASN A 489 -2.67 11.33 -17.32
CA ASN A 489 -1.62 10.96 -18.26
C ASN A 489 -1.89 9.57 -18.80
N ARG A 490 -1.57 9.33 -20.08
CA ARG A 490 -1.69 8.01 -20.69
C ARG A 490 -0.37 7.25 -20.56
N TRP A 491 -0.44 6.02 -20.05
CA TRP A 491 0.69 5.15 -19.81
C TRP A 491 0.53 3.83 -20.55
N THR A 492 1.59 3.34 -21.20
CA THR A 492 1.72 1.94 -21.64
C THR A 492 2.58 1.20 -20.63
N MET A 493 2.14 0.00 -20.22
CA MET A 493 2.75 -0.74 -19.13
C MET A 493 3.04 -2.18 -19.56
N GLY A 494 4.29 -2.61 -19.34
CA GLY A 494 4.74 -4.00 -19.57
C GLY A 494 4.98 -4.72 -18.25
N TRP A 495 4.48 -5.96 -18.14
CA TRP A 495 4.49 -6.75 -16.91
C TRP A 495 5.12 -8.11 -17.13
N GLU A 496 5.99 -8.52 -16.21
CA GLU A 496 6.64 -9.82 -16.18
C GLU A 496 6.42 -10.55 -14.86
N ASN A 497 6.77 -11.83 -14.81
CA ASN A 497 6.66 -12.68 -13.61
C ASN A 497 5.30 -12.58 -12.91
N GLY A 498 4.26 -12.45 -13.71
CA GLY A 498 2.88 -12.24 -13.28
C GLY A 498 2.56 -10.77 -13.01
N ARG A 499 3.22 -10.08 -12.07
CA ARG A 499 2.80 -8.75 -11.57
C ARG A 499 3.93 -7.74 -11.39
N GLN A 500 5.12 -7.99 -11.92
CA GLN A 500 6.24 -7.04 -11.88
C GLN A 500 6.14 -6.07 -13.06
N LEU A 501 6.02 -4.78 -12.81
CA LEU A 501 6.05 -3.74 -13.83
C LEU A 501 7.50 -3.57 -14.30
N THR A 502 7.82 -4.02 -15.52
CA THR A 502 9.17 -3.98 -16.07
C THR A 502 9.40 -2.82 -17.01
N THR A 503 8.35 -2.37 -17.70
CA THR A 503 8.43 -1.20 -18.58
C THR A 503 7.26 -0.26 -18.37
N LEU A 504 7.51 1.04 -18.49
CA LEU A 504 6.52 2.09 -18.37
C LEU A 504 6.86 3.21 -19.34
N SER A 505 5.93 3.52 -20.24
CA SER A 505 6.06 4.58 -21.22
C SER A 505 4.94 5.59 -21.07
N LYS A 506 5.26 6.88 -21.02
CA LYS A 506 4.28 7.95 -21.14
C LYS A 506 3.96 8.16 -22.62
N GLN A 507 2.69 8.04 -22.99
CA GLN A 507 2.28 8.28 -24.37
C GLN A 507 2.09 9.78 -24.62
N PRO A 508 2.60 10.31 -25.74
CA PRO A 508 2.32 11.68 -26.12
C PRO A 508 0.81 11.83 -26.43
N PRO A 509 0.21 12.99 -26.15
CA PRO A 509 -1.18 13.25 -26.53
C PRO A 509 -1.34 13.26 -28.05
N VAL A 510 -2.57 13.00 -28.53
CA VAL A 510 -2.91 13.27 -29.94
C VAL A 510 -2.75 14.76 -30.20
N VAL A 511 -2.02 15.13 -31.24
CA VAL A 511 -1.80 16.52 -31.61
C VAL A 511 -2.33 16.75 -33.02
N ILE A 512 -3.15 17.78 -33.19
CA ILE A 512 -3.59 18.20 -34.53
C ILE A 512 -2.37 18.88 -35.22
N SER A 513 -1.85 18.21 -36.23
CA SER A 513 -0.69 18.67 -36.99
C SER A 513 -1.04 19.53 -38.23
N THR A 514 -2.30 19.50 -38.65
CA THR A 514 -2.84 20.39 -39.67
C THR A 514 -4.23 20.81 -39.23
N GLN A 515 -4.44 22.10 -39.15
CA GLN A 515 -5.74 22.68 -38.78
C GLN A 515 -6.60 22.92 -40.02
N PRO A 516 -7.93 22.83 -39.95
CA PRO A 516 -8.80 23.27 -41.01
C PRO A 516 -8.69 24.80 -41.19
N GLU A 517 -8.39 25.24 -42.41
CA GLU A 517 -8.33 26.65 -42.75
C GLU A 517 -9.73 27.14 -43.17
N ASN A 518 -9.93 28.47 -43.14
CA ASN A 518 -11.12 29.08 -43.71
C ASN A 518 -11.19 28.81 -45.20
N ASP A 519 -12.34 28.45 -45.74
CA ASP A 519 -12.49 28.20 -47.15
C ASP A 519 -13.59 29.10 -47.80
N TYR A 520 -13.37 29.47 -49.05
CA TYR A 520 -14.19 30.38 -49.80
C TYR A 520 -14.71 29.67 -51.07
N GLY A 521 -16.01 29.68 -51.26
CA GLY A 521 -16.63 29.08 -52.46
C GLY A 521 -17.73 29.91 -53.07
N THR A 522 -17.96 29.69 -54.39
CA THR A 522 -19.13 30.25 -55.07
C THR A 522 -20.28 29.29 -54.99
N VAL A 523 -21.50 29.79 -54.98
CA VAL A 523 -22.73 28.90 -54.96
C VAL A 523 -22.65 27.89 -56.10
N GLY A 524 -22.79 26.60 -55.79
CA GLY A 524 -22.69 25.46 -56.69
C GLY A 524 -21.30 24.82 -56.76
N GLY A 525 -20.30 25.35 -56.08
CA GLY A 525 -18.98 24.76 -55.94
C GLY A 525 -18.85 23.78 -54.76
N THR A 526 -17.62 23.52 -54.34
CA THR A 526 -17.34 22.68 -53.17
C THR A 526 -16.20 23.31 -52.37
N ALA A 527 -16.36 23.44 -51.08
CA ALA A 527 -15.34 23.85 -50.12
C ALA A 527 -14.73 22.60 -49.47
N SER A 528 -13.45 22.67 -49.09
CA SER A 528 -12.68 21.56 -48.56
C SER A 528 -11.92 21.95 -47.30
N PHE A 529 -12.22 21.29 -46.18
CA PHE A 529 -11.49 21.47 -44.93
C PHE A 529 -10.60 20.25 -44.71
N THR A 530 -9.33 20.45 -44.40
CA THR A 530 -8.37 19.36 -44.19
C THR A 530 -7.81 19.41 -42.78
N VAL A 531 -7.68 18.27 -42.16
CA VAL A 531 -7.05 18.06 -40.86
C VAL A 531 -6.00 16.96 -40.96
N ALA A 532 -4.92 17.06 -40.21
CA ALA A 532 -4.04 15.93 -39.92
C ALA A 532 -3.73 15.91 -38.40
N ALA A 533 -3.52 14.73 -37.84
CA ALA A 533 -3.14 14.59 -36.46
C ALA A 533 -2.08 13.51 -36.29
N SER A 534 -1.14 13.72 -35.37
CA SER A 534 -0.20 12.68 -34.91
C SER A 534 -0.87 11.84 -33.82
N GLY A 535 -0.59 10.54 -33.80
CA GLY A 535 -1.16 9.58 -32.85
C GLY A 535 -1.21 8.17 -33.47
N ASP A 536 -1.37 7.13 -32.64
CA ASP A 536 -1.47 5.76 -33.16
C ASP A 536 -2.89 5.48 -33.70
N ARG A 537 -3.01 5.21 -35.02
CA ARG A 537 -4.28 4.85 -35.69
C ARG A 537 -5.40 5.86 -35.40
N VAL A 538 -5.14 7.13 -35.70
CA VAL A 538 -6.06 8.23 -35.46
C VAL A 538 -7.36 8.07 -36.28
N ALA A 539 -8.49 8.11 -35.61
CA ALA A 539 -9.82 8.23 -36.18
C ALA A 539 -10.30 9.68 -36.13
N TYR A 540 -11.03 10.11 -37.15
CA TYR A 540 -11.49 11.49 -37.30
C TYR A 540 -13.01 11.54 -37.28
N GLN A 541 -13.57 12.63 -36.73
CA GLN A 541 -15.00 12.94 -36.78
C GLN A 541 -15.19 14.45 -36.95
N TRP A 542 -15.70 14.87 -38.10
CA TRP A 542 -16.00 16.27 -38.35
C TRP A 542 -17.28 16.73 -37.67
N GLN A 543 -17.27 17.97 -37.19
CA GLN A 543 -18.41 18.66 -36.59
C GLN A 543 -18.67 19.99 -37.31
N CYS A 544 -19.94 20.40 -37.34
CA CYS A 544 -20.40 21.68 -37.88
C CYS A 544 -21.10 22.48 -36.78
N SER A 545 -20.81 23.77 -36.74
CA SER A 545 -21.57 24.76 -35.98
C SER A 545 -22.23 25.73 -36.95
N THR A 546 -23.51 26.06 -36.67
CA THR A 546 -24.32 27.03 -37.40
C THR A 546 -24.64 28.28 -36.57
N ASP A 547 -24.09 28.37 -35.35
CA ASP A 547 -24.33 29.39 -34.34
C ASP A 547 -23.02 30.01 -33.82
N ASP A 548 -22.07 30.17 -34.75
CA ASP A 548 -20.76 30.83 -34.51
C ASP A 548 -19.91 30.14 -33.41
N GLY A 549 -20.05 28.82 -33.28
CA GLY A 549 -19.25 28.00 -32.38
C GLY A 549 -19.88 27.72 -31.00
N GLU A 550 -21.11 28.24 -30.74
CA GLU A 550 -21.79 27.97 -29.45
C GLU A 550 -22.19 26.50 -29.29
N THR A 551 -22.68 25.86 -30.37
CA THR A 551 -23.02 24.45 -30.37
C THR A 551 -22.43 23.72 -31.59
N TRP A 552 -22.12 22.41 -31.38
CA TRP A 552 -21.49 21.56 -32.38
C TRP A 552 -22.26 20.27 -32.62
N SER A 553 -22.49 19.93 -33.87
CA SER A 553 -23.12 18.68 -34.28
C SER A 553 -22.22 17.87 -35.20
N ASN A 554 -22.19 16.56 -35.06
CA ASN A 554 -21.39 15.69 -35.92
C ASN A 554 -21.90 15.77 -37.37
N VAL A 555 -20.97 15.93 -38.31
CA VAL A 555 -21.27 15.78 -39.75
C VAL A 555 -21.28 14.29 -40.05
N ASN A 556 -22.49 13.75 -40.30
CA ASN A 556 -22.69 12.31 -40.49
C ASN A 556 -21.81 11.72 -41.59
N GLY A 557 -21.09 10.63 -41.23
CA GLY A 557 -20.22 9.90 -42.17
C GLY A 557 -18.91 10.58 -42.53
N SER A 558 -18.63 11.77 -41.97
CA SER A 558 -17.41 12.54 -42.25
C SER A 558 -16.28 12.16 -41.27
N THR A 559 -15.56 11.08 -41.60
CA THR A 559 -14.48 10.49 -40.80
C THR A 559 -13.14 10.47 -41.53
N SER A 560 -13.01 11.13 -42.66
CA SER A 560 -11.77 11.30 -43.40
C SER A 560 -11.00 12.52 -42.92
N THR A 561 -9.69 12.59 -43.24
CA THR A 561 -8.86 13.76 -42.98
C THR A 561 -9.31 14.98 -43.76
N THR A 562 -10.17 14.84 -44.78
CA THR A 562 -10.73 15.96 -45.61
C THR A 562 -12.26 15.88 -45.56
N LEU A 563 -12.86 17.02 -45.25
CA LEU A 563 -14.31 17.25 -45.31
C LEU A 563 -14.62 18.11 -46.53
N ASN A 564 -15.48 17.60 -47.43
CA ASN A 564 -15.94 18.34 -48.62
C ASN A 564 -17.40 18.76 -48.42
N ILE A 565 -17.64 20.06 -48.52
CA ILE A 565 -18.97 20.67 -48.34
C ILE A 565 -19.45 21.32 -49.64
N PRO A 566 -20.57 20.90 -50.22
CA PRO A 566 -21.17 21.64 -51.36
C PRO A 566 -21.54 23.05 -50.93
N THR A 567 -21.06 24.06 -51.67
CA THR A 567 -21.27 25.46 -51.35
C THR A 567 -22.66 25.94 -51.78
N GLN A 568 -23.51 26.23 -50.79
CA GLN A 568 -24.84 26.77 -50.95
C GLN A 568 -25.01 27.97 -50.01
N ALA A 569 -25.90 28.89 -50.33
CA ALA A 569 -26.16 30.04 -49.47
C ALA A 569 -26.55 29.70 -48.03
N SER A 570 -27.11 28.51 -47.80
CA SER A 570 -27.49 28.02 -46.48
C SER A 570 -26.36 27.60 -45.58
N VAL A 571 -25.17 27.36 -46.09
CA VAL A 571 -23.96 26.96 -45.33
C VAL A 571 -22.96 28.12 -45.21
N ASN A 572 -23.33 29.29 -45.68
CA ASN A 572 -22.48 30.50 -45.56
C ASN A 572 -22.36 30.89 -44.08
N GLY A 573 -21.16 31.08 -43.63
CA GLY A 573 -20.84 31.43 -42.23
C GLY A 573 -20.69 30.23 -41.29
N ASN A 574 -21.01 28.98 -41.71
CA ASN A 574 -20.82 27.82 -40.87
C ASN A 574 -19.36 27.57 -40.54
N LEU A 575 -19.14 27.09 -39.31
CA LEU A 575 -17.85 26.65 -38.85
C LEU A 575 -17.71 25.12 -38.88
N TYR A 576 -16.54 24.61 -39.26
CA TYR A 576 -16.26 23.20 -39.33
C TYR A 576 -14.97 22.90 -38.55
N ARG A 577 -15.05 21.95 -37.59
CA ARG A 577 -13.91 21.43 -36.81
C ARG A 577 -13.87 19.91 -36.87
N CYS A 578 -12.72 19.34 -36.55
CA CYS A 578 -12.54 17.90 -36.49
C CYS A 578 -12.10 17.43 -35.09
N ILE A 579 -12.71 16.38 -34.61
CA ILE A 579 -12.25 15.63 -33.44
C ILE A 579 -11.36 14.51 -33.96
N ALA A 580 -10.09 14.48 -33.56
CA ALA A 580 -9.14 13.41 -33.79
C ALA A 580 -9.02 12.58 -32.53
N LYS A 581 -9.17 11.24 -32.66
CA LYS A 581 -9.03 10.31 -31.54
C LYS A 581 -8.11 9.16 -31.96
N ASP A 582 -7.06 8.88 -31.18
CA ASP A 582 -6.19 7.76 -31.45
C ASP A 582 -6.76 6.43 -30.94
N TYR A 583 -6.10 5.32 -31.31
CA TYR A 583 -6.49 3.99 -30.83
C TYR A 583 -6.41 3.84 -29.30
N MET A 584 -5.55 4.64 -28.65
CA MET A 584 -5.34 4.63 -27.20
C MET A 584 -6.38 5.46 -26.42
N GLY A 585 -7.20 6.25 -27.15
CA GLY A 585 -8.28 7.03 -26.56
C GLY A 585 -7.97 8.51 -26.36
N HIS A 586 -6.76 9.01 -26.68
CA HIS A 586 -6.47 10.44 -26.65
C HIS A 586 -7.33 11.17 -27.65
N VAL A 587 -7.80 12.36 -27.28
CA VAL A 587 -8.67 13.19 -28.12
C VAL A 587 -8.04 14.56 -28.25
N ALA A 588 -7.99 15.05 -29.50
CA ALA A 588 -7.69 16.45 -29.80
C ALA A 588 -8.80 17.00 -30.69
N THR A 589 -9.18 18.24 -30.44
CA THR A 589 -10.16 18.96 -31.27
C THR A 589 -9.45 20.03 -32.06
N SER A 590 -9.66 20.06 -33.38
CA SER A 590 -9.08 21.08 -34.23
C SER A 590 -9.71 22.45 -33.98
N GLN A 591 -9.03 23.47 -34.36
CA GLN A 591 -9.63 24.79 -34.61
C GLN A 591 -10.78 24.64 -35.61
N ALA A 592 -11.59 25.66 -35.72
CA ALA A 592 -12.71 25.73 -36.67
C ALA A 592 -12.36 26.53 -37.90
N GLY A 593 -12.51 25.92 -39.07
CA GLY A 593 -12.48 26.64 -40.33
C GLY A 593 -13.87 27.19 -40.69
N ARG A 594 -13.97 28.45 -41.09
CA ARG A 594 -15.19 29.11 -41.52
C ARG A 594 -15.42 28.96 -43.04
N LEU A 595 -16.63 28.62 -43.42
CA LEU A 595 -17.04 28.58 -44.82
C LEU A 595 -17.68 29.93 -45.22
N THR A 596 -17.08 30.62 -46.16
CA THR A 596 -17.65 31.83 -46.76
C THR A 596 -18.15 31.54 -48.19
N VAL A 597 -19.44 31.71 -48.46
CA VAL A 597 -20.03 31.44 -49.76
C VAL A 597 -20.45 32.76 -50.42
N THR A 598 -19.86 33.08 -51.58
CA THR A 598 -20.11 34.31 -52.33
C THR A 598 -20.92 34.03 -53.59
N SER A 599 -21.74 35.00 -54.02
CA SER A 599 -22.55 34.91 -55.26
C SER A 599 -21.82 35.39 -56.53
N SER A 600 -20.61 35.96 -56.39
CA SER A 600 -19.78 36.42 -57.51
C SER A 600 -18.37 36.72 -57.05
N VAL A 601 -17.35 36.76 -57.98
CA VAL A 601 -15.97 37.13 -57.70
C VAL A 601 -15.93 38.55 -57.21
N VAL A 602 -15.37 38.75 -56.00
CA VAL A 602 -15.12 40.09 -55.41
C VAL A 602 -13.72 40.53 -55.74
N THR A 603 -13.61 41.67 -56.41
CA THR A 603 -12.34 42.44 -56.52
C THR A 603 -12.22 43.36 -55.31
N TYR A 604 -11.16 43.15 -54.52
CA TYR A 604 -10.87 44.02 -53.37
C TYR A 604 -10.28 45.37 -53.81
N SER A 605 -10.74 46.46 -53.19
CA SER A 605 -10.08 47.75 -53.14
C SER A 605 -9.45 47.99 -51.79
N GLU A 606 -8.23 48.46 -51.82
CA GLU A 606 -7.34 48.72 -50.68
C GLU A 606 -7.99 49.49 -49.52
N PHE A 607 -8.04 48.91 -48.35
CA PHE A 607 -7.78 49.55 -47.07
C PHE A 607 -7.48 48.47 -46.06
N ASP A 608 -6.24 48.46 -45.61
CA ASP A 608 -5.71 47.40 -44.80
C ASP A 608 -5.44 47.86 -43.36
N PRO A 609 -6.07 47.28 -42.35
CA PRO A 609 -5.65 47.47 -40.98
C PRO A 609 -4.50 46.51 -40.64
N GLU A 610 -3.65 46.93 -39.66
CA GLU A 610 -2.59 46.14 -39.03
C GLU A 610 -3.01 44.68 -38.82
N PHE A 611 -2.10 43.72 -39.06
CA PHE A 611 -2.41 42.30 -38.78
C PHE A 611 -2.49 42.03 -37.28
N THR A 612 -3.32 41.11 -36.91
CA THR A 612 -3.50 40.69 -35.53
C THR A 612 -3.08 39.23 -35.41
N LEU A 613 -2.20 38.88 -34.43
CA LEU A 613 -1.91 37.50 -34.09
C LEU A 613 -3.11 36.92 -33.36
N ILE A 614 -3.68 35.80 -33.87
CA ILE A 614 -4.81 35.09 -33.29
C ILE A 614 -4.30 33.89 -32.49
N ASN A 615 -3.30 33.15 -33.04
CA ASN A 615 -2.70 32.00 -32.38
C ASN A 615 -1.18 31.99 -32.58
N GLU A 616 -0.46 31.64 -31.55
CA GLU A 616 0.98 31.57 -31.50
C GLU A 616 1.45 30.14 -31.27
N PRO A 617 2.63 29.72 -31.79
CA PRO A 617 3.08 28.34 -31.65
C PRO A 617 3.34 27.98 -30.19
N ASP A 618 2.83 26.83 -29.74
CA ASP A 618 3.11 26.29 -28.43
C ASP A 618 4.38 25.44 -28.39
N ASP A 619 4.91 25.22 -27.17
CA ASP A 619 6.03 24.30 -26.97
C ASP A 619 5.60 22.89 -27.43
N TYR A 620 6.51 22.20 -28.09
CA TYR A 620 6.24 20.84 -28.58
C TYR A 620 6.99 19.82 -27.76
N TYR A 621 6.28 18.76 -27.36
CA TYR A 621 6.80 17.61 -26.64
C TYR A 621 6.67 16.37 -27.52
N GLY A 622 7.77 15.68 -27.83
CA GLY A 622 7.77 14.52 -28.71
C GLY A 622 9.04 13.69 -28.60
N ARG A 623 9.15 12.61 -29.38
CA ARG A 623 10.29 11.67 -29.39
C ARG A 623 11.14 11.86 -30.64
N PRO A 624 12.41 11.41 -30.64
CA PRO A 624 13.19 11.29 -31.88
C PRO A 624 12.43 10.46 -32.92
N GLY A 625 12.27 11.01 -34.13
CA GLY A 625 11.46 10.43 -35.18
C GLY A 625 10.04 10.99 -35.32
N ASP A 626 9.53 11.72 -34.33
CA ASP A 626 8.28 12.49 -34.46
C ASP A 626 8.49 13.74 -35.32
N THR A 627 7.39 14.32 -35.80
CA THR A 627 7.42 15.62 -36.51
C THR A 627 6.81 16.67 -35.60
N ALA A 628 7.63 17.55 -35.05
CA ALA A 628 7.16 18.75 -34.36
C ALA A 628 6.46 19.68 -35.34
N THR A 629 5.30 20.18 -34.96
CA THR A 629 4.51 21.10 -35.79
C THR A 629 4.20 22.37 -35.02
N PHE A 630 4.62 23.51 -35.55
CA PHE A 630 4.38 24.82 -35.00
C PHE A 630 3.43 25.57 -35.92
N ILE A 631 2.39 26.17 -35.37
CA ILE A 631 1.31 26.83 -36.15
C ILE A 631 1.20 28.27 -35.69
N VAL A 632 1.07 29.16 -36.65
CA VAL A 632 0.77 30.57 -36.44
C VAL A 632 -0.52 30.88 -37.16
N GLU A 633 -1.41 31.58 -36.49
CA GLU A 633 -2.61 32.14 -37.07
C GLU A 633 -2.59 33.66 -36.89
N ALA A 634 -2.77 34.38 -37.97
CA ALA A 634 -2.84 35.83 -37.94
C ALA A 634 -3.91 36.31 -38.94
N GLU A 635 -4.61 37.36 -38.57
CA GLU A 635 -5.61 38.02 -39.42
C GLU A 635 -5.02 39.31 -39.99
N GLY A 636 -5.02 39.47 -41.30
CA GLY A 636 -4.51 40.61 -42.05
C GLY A 636 -4.45 40.32 -43.54
N ALA A 637 -4.21 41.35 -44.36
CA ALA A 637 -4.18 41.21 -45.81
C ALA A 637 -2.77 40.85 -46.33
N ASN A 638 -2.69 39.83 -47.21
CA ASN A 638 -1.46 39.39 -47.88
C ASN A 638 -0.29 39.13 -46.92
N LEU A 639 -0.55 38.42 -45.84
CA LEU A 639 0.47 38.04 -44.85
C LEU A 639 1.53 37.12 -45.47
N SER A 640 2.78 37.37 -45.17
CA SER A 640 3.91 36.50 -45.47
C SER A 640 4.56 36.05 -44.17
N TYR A 641 5.01 34.81 -44.13
CA TYR A 641 5.58 34.17 -42.97
C TYR A 641 7.04 33.82 -43.23
N GLN A 642 7.86 33.83 -42.18
CA GLN A 642 9.23 33.35 -42.23
C GLN A 642 9.64 32.82 -40.88
N TRP A 643 9.91 31.53 -40.83
CA TRP A 643 10.33 30.85 -39.62
C TRP A 643 11.82 31.02 -39.37
N LEU A 644 12.14 31.11 -38.07
CA LEU A 644 13.50 31.14 -37.54
C LEU A 644 13.66 30.02 -36.51
N CYS A 645 14.85 29.44 -36.48
CA CYS A 645 15.25 28.47 -35.49
C CYS A 645 16.45 28.98 -34.71
N ARG A 646 16.48 28.73 -33.42
CA ARG A 646 17.66 28.82 -32.56
C ARG A 646 18.02 27.41 -32.11
N ALA A 647 19.14 26.88 -32.60
CA ALA A 647 19.63 25.57 -32.20
C ALA A 647 20.02 25.57 -30.72
N PRO A 648 19.93 24.38 -30.03
CA PRO A 648 20.32 24.25 -28.63
C PRO A 648 21.71 24.80 -28.36
N GLY A 649 21.86 25.64 -27.33
CA GLY A 649 23.11 26.28 -26.98
C GLY A 649 23.54 27.46 -27.88
N SER A 650 22.84 27.73 -28.99
CA SER A 650 23.08 28.93 -29.84
C SER A 650 22.51 30.18 -29.15
N ARG A 651 23.16 31.35 -29.45
CA ARG A 651 22.67 32.67 -29.00
C ARG A 651 21.80 33.37 -30.02
N ASN A 652 21.84 32.95 -31.27
CA ASN A 652 21.20 33.64 -32.37
C ASN A 652 20.13 32.76 -33.04
N PHE A 653 19.05 33.41 -33.49
CA PHE A 653 18.09 32.81 -34.39
C PHE A 653 18.58 32.87 -35.81
N GLU A 654 18.43 31.79 -36.56
CA GLU A 654 18.76 31.69 -37.98
C GLU A 654 17.48 31.50 -38.80
N TYR A 655 17.40 32.08 -39.99
CA TYR A 655 16.28 31.92 -40.89
C TYR A 655 16.24 30.50 -41.44
N LEU A 656 15.09 29.84 -41.33
CA LEU A 656 14.84 28.57 -41.99
C LEU A 656 14.50 28.83 -43.45
N THR A 657 15.45 28.58 -44.34
CA THR A 657 15.29 28.89 -45.79
C THR A 657 14.17 28.05 -46.41
N GLY A 658 13.16 28.73 -46.96
CA GLY A 658 12.03 28.09 -47.60
C GLY A 658 10.83 27.84 -46.69
N GLU A 659 10.97 28.04 -45.37
CA GLU A 659 9.88 27.86 -44.41
C GLU A 659 9.07 29.16 -44.28
N THR A 660 8.16 29.34 -45.26
CA THR A 660 7.32 30.55 -45.43
C THR A 660 5.84 30.28 -45.26
N SER A 661 5.47 29.08 -44.78
CA SER A 661 4.10 28.69 -44.44
C SER A 661 3.74 29.16 -43.03
N PRO A 662 2.44 29.44 -42.74
CA PRO A 662 2.03 29.65 -41.36
C PRO A 662 2.27 28.41 -40.46
N THR A 663 2.56 27.26 -41.05
CA THR A 663 2.88 26.02 -40.33
C THR A 663 4.30 25.57 -40.63
N LEU A 664 5.10 25.41 -39.59
CA LEU A 664 6.44 24.81 -39.64
C LEU A 664 6.39 23.36 -39.18
N ARG A 665 7.07 22.46 -39.92
CA ARG A 665 7.23 21.04 -39.54
C ARG A 665 8.71 20.71 -39.46
N VAL A 666 9.10 20.13 -38.28
CA VAL A 666 10.50 19.79 -38.01
C VAL A 666 10.55 18.32 -37.56
N GLU A 667 11.38 17.52 -38.22
CA GLU A 667 11.67 16.17 -37.76
C GLU A 667 12.46 16.23 -36.44
N MET A 668 12.00 15.54 -35.42
CA MET A 668 12.63 15.50 -34.11
C MET A 668 13.81 14.54 -34.14
N THR A 669 14.95 15.00 -33.66
CA THR A 669 16.13 14.16 -33.41
C THR A 669 16.54 14.28 -31.93
N ALA A 670 17.47 13.47 -31.45
CA ALA A 670 18.00 13.62 -30.11
C ALA A 670 18.65 14.98 -29.87
N GLU A 671 19.18 15.61 -30.93
CA GLU A 671 19.79 16.93 -30.87
C GLU A 671 18.77 18.07 -30.91
N SER A 672 17.48 17.79 -31.12
CA SER A 672 16.42 18.82 -31.16
C SER A 672 16.00 19.31 -29.76
N GLU A 673 16.41 18.64 -28.67
CA GLU A 673 16.09 19.05 -27.30
C GLU A 673 16.55 20.51 -27.03
N GLY A 674 15.59 21.38 -26.67
CA GLY A 674 15.84 22.78 -26.38
C GLY A 674 15.98 23.64 -27.62
N ALA A 675 15.73 23.13 -28.84
CA ALA A 675 15.63 23.98 -30.05
C ALA A 675 14.42 24.91 -29.93
N GLU A 676 14.60 26.15 -30.34
CA GLU A 676 13.58 27.17 -30.20
C GLU A 676 13.19 27.71 -31.60
N TYR A 677 11.88 27.91 -31.78
CA TYR A 677 11.27 28.32 -33.04
C TYR A 677 10.40 29.56 -32.83
N ARG A 678 10.40 30.50 -33.79
CA ARG A 678 9.44 31.58 -33.86
C ARG A 678 9.20 31.95 -35.30
N CYS A 679 8.09 32.60 -35.61
CA CYS A 679 7.73 33.09 -36.93
C CYS A 679 7.73 34.61 -36.98
N PHE A 680 8.34 35.20 -38.03
CA PHE A 680 8.10 36.56 -38.41
C PHE A 680 6.94 36.60 -39.42
N ILE A 681 6.07 37.57 -39.25
CA ILE A 681 4.91 37.80 -40.08
C ILE A 681 5.05 39.22 -40.62
N THR A 682 4.84 39.38 -41.91
CA THR A 682 4.91 40.69 -42.59
C THR A 682 3.64 40.82 -43.43
N ASP A 683 3.00 41.98 -43.31
CA ASP A 683 1.83 42.33 -44.13
C ASP A 683 2.19 42.99 -45.46
N ALA A 684 1.16 43.37 -46.24
CA ALA A 684 1.32 44.00 -47.54
C ALA A 684 2.02 45.39 -47.49
N HIS A 685 2.03 46.06 -46.35
CA HIS A 685 2.64 47.38 -46.13
C HIS A 685 4.08 47.28 -45.63
N GLY A 686 4.54 46.07 -45.31
CA GLY A 686 5.86 45.83 -44.76
C GLY A 686 5.91 45.90 -43.23
N ASP A 687 4.78 45.99 -42.54
CA ASP A 687 4.74 45.96 -41.10
C ASP A 687 5.04 44.53 -40.60
N MET A 688 5.97 44.45 -39.64
CA MET A 688 6.50 43.16 -39.15
C MET A 688 6.14 42.93 -37.71
N GLY A 689 5.72 41.70 -37.41
CA GLY A 689 5.56 41.15 -36.05
C GLY A 689 6.25 39.80 -35.90
N SER A 690 6.41 39.33 -34.67
CA SER A 690 6.95 38.02 -34.42
C SER A 690 6.13 37.31 -33.37
N THR A 691 6.00 35.98 -33.50
CA THR A 691 5.37 35.15 -32.49
C THR A 691 6.22 35.02 -31.22
N ARG A 692 5.61 34.49 -30.14
CA ARG A 692 6.38 33.97 -29.02
C ARG A 692 7.37 32.91 -29.51
N ILE A 693 8.33 32.57 -28.63
CA ILE A 693 9.27 31.50 -28.88
C ILE A 693 8.60 30.19 -28.39
N ALA A 694 8.52 29.20 -29.28
CA ALA A 694 8.13 27.83 -28.95
C ALA A 694 9.38 26.95 -28.86
N THR A 695 9.43 26.07 -27.88
CA THR A 695 10.58 25.21 -27.59
C THR A 695 10.23 23.74 -27.87
N VAL A 696 11.16 23.02 -28.50
CA VAL A 696 11.11 21.56 -28.62
C VAL A 696 11.60 20.95 -27.31
N LYS A 697 10.83 20.00 -26.77
CA LYS A 697 11.19 19.19 -25.61
C LYS A 697 11.03 17.73 -25.97
N LEU A 698 12.09 16.94 -25.77
CA LEU A 698 12.04 15.51 -26.00
C LEU A 698 11.31 14.83 -24.85
N ASP A 699 10.33 13.99 -25.17
CA ASP A 699 9.72 13.08 -24.21
C ASP A 699 10.34 11.68 -24.39
N THR A 700 11.56 11.51 -23.87
CA THR A 700 12.35 10.29 -23.99
C THR A 700 12.08 9.27 -22.87
N ARG A 701 11.08 9.50 -22.02
CA ARG A 701 10.89 8.80 -20.74
C ARG A 701 10.19 7.46 -20.87
N ASP A 702 10.90 6.50 -21.44
CA ASP A 702 10.60 5.08 -21.22
C ASP A 702 11.36 4.61 -19.99
N TRP A 703 10.62 4.10 -19.01
CA TRP A 703 11.19 3.59 -17.77
C TRP A 703 11.31 2.08 -17.81
N GLN A 704 12.47 1.55 -17.43
CA GLN A 704 12.71 0.14 -17.21
C GLN A 704 12.92 -0.11 -15.72
N MET A 705 12.32 -1.18 -15.19
CA MET A 705 12.43 -1.57 -13.79
C MET A 705 13.04 -2.96 -13.68
N GLU A 706 14.01 -3.09 -12.77
CA GLU A 706 14.63 -4.36 -12.41
C GLU A 706 14.27 -4.75 -10.98
N TYR A 707 14.17 -6.05 -10.74
CA TYR A 707 13.75 -6.57 -9.44
C TYR A 707 14.71 -7.65 -8.94
N ASN A 708 14.88 -7.73 -7.61
CA ASN A 708 15.63 -8.81 -6.98
C ASN A 708 14.78 -10.09 -6.82
N THR A 709 15.41 -11.13 -6.28
CA THR A 709 14.78 -12.46 -6.04
C THR A 709 13.57 -12.41 -5.09
N SER A 710 13.45 -11.37 -4.27
CA SER A 710 12.30 -11.14 -3.36
C SER A 710 11.19 -10.31 -4.01
N GLY A 711 11.36 -9.89 -5.28
CA GLY A 711 10.43 -9.05 -6.00
C GLY A 711 10.50 -7.56 -5.63
N LEU A 712 11.55 -7.12 -4.92
CA LEU A 712 11.79 -5.71 -4.65
C LEU A 712 12.51 -5.06 -5.82
N ARG A 713 12.05 -3.88 -6.23
CA ARG A 713 12.64 -3.10 -7.32
C ARG A 713 14.03 -2.60 -6.94
N THR A 714 15.05 -3.05 -7.66
CA THR A 714 16.46 -2.68 -7.40
C THR A 714 16.94 -1.55 -8.29
N ARG A 715 16.34 -1.36 -9.45
CA ARG A 715 16.68 -0.27 -10.37
C ARG A 715 15.44 0.28 -11.06
N ARG A 716 15.50 1.55 -11.41
CA ARG A 716 14.57 2.25 -12.30
C ARG A 716 15.41 3.11 -13.22
N ILE A 717 15.31 2.87 -14.50
CA ILE A 717 16.23 3.42 -15.51
C ILE A 717 15.41 4.10 -16.59
N SER A 718 15.82 5.30 -16.99
CA SER A 718 15.45 5.96 -18.23
C SER A 718 16.73 6.39 -18.94
N ASP A 719 16.62 6.94 -20.14
CA ASP A 719 17.78 7.44 -20.89
C ASP A 719 18.56 8.52 -20.11
N ASP A 720 17.87 9.33 -19.30
CA ASP A 720 18.47 10.44 -18.55
C ASP A 720 18.88 10.09 -17.13
N ASN A 721 18.21 9.11 -16.47
CA ASN A 721 18.38 8.85 -15.05
C ASN A 721 18.36 7.35 -14.73
N ALA A 722 19.26 6.94 -13.87
CA ALA A 722 19.28 5.60 -13.29
C ALA A 722 19.22 5.69 -11.76
N TYR A 723 18.11 5.24 -11.19
CA TYR A 723 17.95 5.09 -9.75
C TYR A 723 18.32 3.66 -9.34
N SER A 724 19.15 3.52 -8.32
CA SER A 724 19.45 2.21 -7.73
C SER A 724 18.97 2.15 -6.29
N TYR A 725 18.41 1.01 -5.89
CA TYR A 725 17.81 0.80 -4.58
C TYR A 725 18.43 -0.42 -3.89
N ILE A 726 18.86 -0.26 -2.65
CA ILE A 726 19.45 -1.33 -1.85
C ILE A 726 18.60 -1.53 -0.61
N TYR A 727 18.21 -2.80 -0.36
CA TYR A 727 17.31 -3.16 0.73
C TYR A 727 17.99 -4.08 1.74
N ALA A 728 17.68 -3.89 3.01
CA ALA A 728 17.91 -4.87 4.05
C ALA A 728 16.55 -5.45 4.48
N GLY A 729 16.29 -6.71 4.10
CA GLY A 729 14.93 -7.26 4.17
C GLY A 729 13.97 -6.51 3.25
N ASP A 730 12.93 -5.94 3.82
CA ASP A 730 11.92 -5.09 3.15
C ASP A 730 12.22 -3.57 3.24
N LYS A 731 13.26 -3.17 3.98
CA LYS A 731 13.58 -1.75 4.22
C LYS A 731 14.55 -1.22 3.18
N LEU A 732 14.20 -0.11 2.55
CA LEU A 732 15.10 0.64 1.67
C LEU A 732 16.20 1.27 2.51
N MET A 733 17.45 0.83 2.33
CA MET A 733 18.60 1.35 3.09
C MET A 733 19.33 2.43 2.33
N ARG A 734 19.43 2.30 0.99
CA ARG A 734 20.11 3.28 0.13
C ARG A 734 19.38 3.48 -1.18
N MET A 735 19.29 4.72 -1.61
CA MET A 735 19.00 5.11 -2.99
C MET A 735 20.18 5.90 -3.55
N THR A 736 20.52 5.64 -4.81
CA THR A 736 21.49 6.45 -5.55
C THR A 736 20.90 6.92 -6.87
N VAL A 737 21.17 8.15 -7.26
CA VAL A 737 20.82 8.71 -8.56
C VAL A 737 21.92 9.68 -8.97
N GLY A 738 22.58 9.42 -10.11
CA GLY A 738 23.81 10.15 -10.45
C GLY A 738 24.86 10.04 -9.33
N ASP A 739 25.35 11.19 -8.88
CA ASP A 739 26.32 11.29 -7.76
C ASP A 739 25.66 11.38 -6.38
N ASP A 740 24.32 11.48 -6.33
CA ASP A 740 23.58 11.64 -5.08
C ASP A 740 23.37 10.30 -4.37
N ILE A 741 23.74 10.27 -3.10
CA ILE A 741 23.60 9.10 -2.21
C ILE A 741 22.70 9.47 -1.03
N LEU A 742 21.58 8.74 -0.91
CA LEU A 742 20.66 8.86 0.21
C LEU A 742 20.62 7.55 0.98
N ASP A 743 20.91 7.61 2.27
CA ASP A 743 20.81 6.47 3.20
C ASP A 743 19.67 6.70 4.20
N PHE A 744 18.91 5.66 4.50
CA PHE A 744 17.71 5.75 5.32
C PHE A 744 17.82 4.90 6.57
N SER A 745 17.24 5.39 7.66
CA SER A 745 16.99 4.58 8.86
C SER A 745 15.54 4.68 9.29
N TYR A 746 15.11 3.71 10.07
CA TYR A 746 13.73 3.54 10.47
C TYR A 746 13.62 3.38 11.97
N ASP A 747 12.50 3.80 12.55
CA ASP A 747 12.20 3.50 13.95
C ASP A 747 11.77 2.03 14.13
N ALA A 748 11.58 1.61 15.38
CA ALA A 748 11.20 0.23 15.72
C ALA A 748 9.85 -0.21 15.12
N ASN A 749 9.01 0.72 14.65
CA ASN A 749 7.74 0.45 13.97
C ASN A 749 7.89 0.44 12.44
N GLY A 750 9.09 0.72 11.93
CA GLY A 750 9.38 0.78 10.50
C GLY A 750 9.03 2.12 9.83
N ALA A 751 8.70 3.16 10.61
CA ALA A 751 8.52 4.51 10.07
C ALA A 751 9.87 5.18 9.78
N PRO A 752 10.01 5.97 8.70
CA PRO A 752 11.23 6.72 8.41
C PRO A 752 11.67 7.59 9.59
N LEU A 753 12.95 7.52 9.96
CA LEU A 753 13.50 8.23 11.12
C LEU A 753 14.56 9.25 10.72
N THR A 754 15.59 8.84 9.97
CA THR A 754 16.61 9.74 9.45
C THR A 754 16.90 9.46 7.98
N MET A 755 17.32 10.52 7.27
CA MET A 755 17.94 10.46 5.97
C MET A 755 19.34 11.04 6.07
N THR A 756 20.31 10.34 5.52
CA THR A 756 21.66 10.88 5.35
C THR A 756 21.86 11.17 3.88
N TYR A 757 22.04 12.44 3.52
CA TYR A 757 22.30 12.87 2.16
C TYR A 757 23.75 13.33 2.05
N ASN A 758 24.51 12.64 1.22
CA ASN A 758 25.95 12.88 1.00
C ASN A 758 26.73 13.08 2.32
N GLY A 759 26.39 12.26 3.35
CA GLY A 759 27.03 12.27 4.66
C GLY A 759 26.43 13.20 5.72
N THR A 760 25.47 14.07 5.35
CA THR A 760 24.76 14.96 6.30
C THR A 760 23.46 14.32 6.76
N VAL A 761 23.22 14.30 8.08
CA VAL A 761 22.02 13.68 8.70
C VAL A 761 20.88 14.67 8.75
N TYR A 762 19.71 14.23 8.31
CA TYR A 762 18.43 14.90 8.41
C TYR A 762 17.41 14.03 9.14
N TYR A 763 16.38 14.62 9.73
CA TYR A 763 15.38 13.96 10.55
C TYR A 763 14.02 14.05 9.89
N TYR A 764 13.32 12.91 9.78
CA TYR A 764 11.97 12.87 9.30
C TYR A 764 10.96 13.33 10.35
N ILE A 765 10.05 14.18 9.95
CA ILE A 765 8.87 14.58 10.69
C ILE A 765 7.68 13.87 10.07
N THR A 766 7.06 12.97 10.81
CA THR A 766 5.91 12.20 10.32
C THR A 766 4.67 12.50 11.14
N ASN A 767 3.48 12.40 10.52
CA ASN A 767 2.23 12.34 11.27
C ASN A 767 2.05 10.93 11.89
N LEU A 768 0.93 10.69 12.58
CA LEU A 768 0.64 9.39 13.22
C LEU A 768 0.53 8.25 12.18
N GLN A 769 0.06 8.57 10.99
CA GLN A 769 -0.14 7.63 9.89
C GLN A 769 1.18 7.22 9.20
N GLY A 770 2.27 7.95 9.46
CA GLY A 770 3.58 7.71 8.86
C GLY A 770 3.86 8.55 7.60
N ASP A 771 3.00 9.52 7.27
CA ASP A 771 3.27 10.44 6.18
C ASP A 771 4.46 11.32 6.53
N VAL A 772 5.41 11.44 5.64
CA VAL A 772 6.54 12.35 5.77
C VAL A 772 6.05 13.76 5.49
N MET A 773 5.92 14.56 6.53
CA MET A 773 5.44 15.95 6.44
C MET A 773 6.59 16.94 6.25
N ALA A 774 7.77 16.61 6.78
CA ALA A 774 8.98 17.40 6.59
C ALA A 774 10.25 16.56 6.76
N VAL A 775 11.35 17.07 6.21
CA VAL A 775 12.72 16.62 6.50
C VAL A 775 13.48 17.84 7.03
N GLU A 776 14.03 17.72 8.25
CA GLU A 776 14.68 18.82 8.94
C GLU A 776 16.15 18.52 9.21
N SER A 777 17.01 19.55 9.12
CA SER A 777 18.41 19.49 9.54
C SER A 777 18.55 19.35 11.06
N ALA A 778 19.76 19.09 11.55
CA ALA A 778 20.06 19.09 12.98
C ALA A 778 19.75 20.43 13.66
N THR A 779 19.82 21.55 12.93
CA THR A 779 19.50 22.89 13.43
C THR A 779 18.01 23.21 13.39
N GLY A 780 17.18 22.32 12.83
CA GLY A 780 15.73 22.50 12.71
C GLY A 780 15.28 23.25 11.46
N SER A 781 16.20 23.53 10.50
CA SER A 781 15.82 24.09 9.21
C SER A 781 15.19 23.01 8.33
N SER A 782 14.00 23.24 7.79
CA SER A 782 13.34 22.33 6.87
C SER A 782 14.01 22.38 5.50
N VAL A 783 14.45 21.21 5.01
CA VAL A 783 15.03 21.02 3.68
C VAL A 783 14.05 20.37 2.71
N ALA A 784 12.97 19.79 3.23
CA ALA A 784 11.82 19.33 2.47
C ALA A 784 10.55 19.49 3.32
N GLN A 785 9.46 19.87 2.70
CA GLN A 785 8.13 19.95 3.33
C GLN A 785 7.09 19.48 2.33
N TYR A 786 6.10 18.75 2.83
CA TYR A 786 5.03 18.18 2.02
C TYR A 786 3.68 18.38 2.71
N ALA A 787 2.64 18.51 1.91
CA ALA A 787 1.27 18.40 2.34
C ALA A 787 0.52 17.47 1.39
N TYR A 788 -0.32 16.62 1.95
CA TYR A 788 -1.06 15.60 1.20
C TYR A 788 -2.54 15.69 1.51
N ASP A 789 -3.35 15.26 0.54
CA ASP A 789 -4.72 14.84 0.85
C ASP A 789 -4.73 13.44 1.50
N ALA A 790 -5.91 12.96 1.87
CA ALA A 790 -6.07 11.65 2.52
C ALA A 790 -5.56 10.47 1.66
N TRP A 791 -5.53 10.62 0.35
CA TRP A 791 -5.09 9.58 -0.59
C TRP A 791 -3.62 9.69 -1.00
N GLY A 792 -2.94 10.74 -0.55
CA GLY A 792 -1.51 10.92 -0.81
C GLY A 792 -1.18 11.78 -2.03
N ASN A 793 -2.18 12.45 -2.64
CA ASN A 793 -1.89 13.49 -3.62
C ASN A 793 -1.14 14.62 -2.93
N ILE A 794 -0.08 15.11 -3.56
CA ILE A 794 0.75 16.19 -3.02
C ILE A 794 0.05 17.52 -3.30
N ILE A 795 -0.49 18.15 -2.24
CA ILE A 795 -1.13 19.47 -2.32
C ILE A 795 -0.09 20.59 -2.37
N ALA A 796 1.01 20.43 -1.62
CA ALA A 796 2.09 21.39 -1.57
C ALA A 796 3.44 20.70 -1.32
N ILE A 797 4.48 21.22 -1.96
CA ILE A 797 5.86 20.73 -1.83
C ILE A 797 6.81 21.92 -1.79
N MET A 798 7.82 21.89 -0.92
CA MET A 798 8.86 22.91 -0.84
C MET A 798 10.17 22.35 -0.25
N GLY A 799 11.29 22.91 -0.65
CA GLY A 799 12.61 22.68 -0.08
C GLY A 799 13.60 22.11 -1.09
N THR A 800 14.88 22.27 -0.78
CA THR A 800 15.98 21.90 -1.69
C THR A 800 16.14 20.41 -1.90
N LEU A 801 15.67 19.58 -0.95
CA LEU A 801 15.71 18.12 -1.05
C LEU A 801 14.31 17.50 -1.23
N ALA A 802 13.29 18.35 -1.47
CA ALA A 802 11.91 17.87 -1.49
C ALA A 802 11.63 16.95 -2.69
N GLU A 803 12.21 17.23 -3.85
CA GLU A 803 12.08 16.39 -5.05
C GLU A 803 12.97 15.14 -4.98
N LEU A 804 14.17 15.26 -4.41
CA LEU A 804 15.13 14.19 -4.31
C LEU A 804 14.73 13.12 -3.27
N ASN A 805 14.05 13.53 -2.17
CA ASN A 805 13.62 12.59 -1.14
C ASN A 805 12.52 11.64 -1.67
N PRO A 806 12.78 10.33 -1.73
CA PRO A 806 11.80 9.37 -2.25
C PRO A 806 10.73 8.97 -1.23
N LEU A 807 11.01 9.07 0.08
CA LEU A 807 10.09 8.62 1.11
C LEU A 807 9.06 9.73 1.44
N ARG A 808 7.79 9.51 1.05
CA ARG A 808 6.73 10.53 1.20
C ARG A 808 5.51 10.00 1.95
N TYR A 809 4.34 10.00 1.32
CA TYR A 809 3.09 9.52 1.92
C TYR A 809 3.26 8.09 2.49
N ARG A 810 2.91 7.86 3.74
CA ARG A 810 3.10 6.60 4.50
C ARG A 810 4.55 6.09 4.55
N GLY A 811 5.53 6.93 4.19
CA GLY A 811 6.92 6.51 4.02
C GLY A 811 7.16 5.63 2.79
N TYR A 812 6.23 5.58 1.83
CA TYR A 812 6.38 4.86 0.57
C TYR A 812 7.36 5.56 -0.35
N VAL A 813 7.96 4.79 -1.24
CA VAL A 813 8.82 5.33 -2.30
C VAL A 813 7.94 5.98 -3.37
N TYR A 814 8.12 7.26 -3.57
CA TYR A 814 7.43 8.06 -4.58
C TYR A 814 8.28 8.18 -5.84
N ASP A 815 7.70 7.92 -6.98
CA ASP A 815 8.32 8.11 -8.29
C ASP A 815 7.86 9.47 -8.85
N GLN A 816 8.74 10.46 -8.77
CA GLN A 816 8.44 11.86 -9.09
C GLN A 816 7.86 12.05 -10.50
N GLU A 817 8.38 11.29 -11.47
CA GLU A 817 8.03 11.45 -12.88
C GLU A 817 6.68 10.84 -13.23
N THR A 818 6.27 9.82 -12.47
CA THR A 818 5.01 9.11 -12.73
C THR A 818 3.89 9.51 -11.78
N GLY A 819 4.24 10.04 -10.61
CA GLY A 819 3.30 10.31 -9.52
C GLY A 819 2.86 9.07 -8.75
N PHE A 820 3.40 7.89 -9.08
CA PHE A 820 3.04 6.66 -8.39
C PHE A 820 3.85 6.44 -7.11
N TYR A 821 3.23 5.78 -6.15
CA TYR A 821 3.92 5.21 -5.00
C TYR A 821 4.23 3.74 -5.24
N TYR A 822 5.47 3.33 -5.01
CA TYR A 822 5.90 1.94 -5.05
C TYR A 822 5.79 1.33 -3.65
N LEU A 823 4.87 0.38 -3.48
CA LEU A 823 4.61 -0.35 -2.24
C LEU A 823 5.17 -1.78 -2.31
N GLN A 824 6.35 -1.97 -2.88
CA GLN A 824 7.08 -3.24 -3.01
C GLN A 824 6.37 -4.28 -3.92
N SER A 825 5.17 -4.73 -3.60
CA SER A 825 4.43 -5.70 -4.42
C SER A 825 3.47 -5.08 -5.42
N ARG A 826 3.08 -3.83 -5.22
CA ARG A 826 2.12 -3.09 -6.06
C ARG A 826 2.54 -1.64 -6.24
N TYR A 827 2.03 -1.04 -7.30
CA TYR A 827 2.05 0.41 -7.49
C TYR A 827 0.71 0.99 -7.07
N TYR A 828 0.76 2.11 -6.37
CA TYR A 828 -0.40 2.85 -5.92
C TYR A 828 -0.45 4.21 -6.62
N ASP A 829 -1.59 4.54 -7.18
CA ASP A 829 -1.86 5.82 -7.81
C ASP A 829 -2.73 6.69 -6.90
N PRO A 830 -2.21 7.78 -6.34
CA PRO A 830 -2.98 8.66 -5.47
C PRO A 830 -4.08 9.42 -6.23
N VAL A 831 -3.91 9.68 -7.54
CA VAL A 831 -4.90 10.38 -8.37
C VAL A 831 -6.19 9.58 -8.50
N THR A 832 -6.07 8.29 -8.80
CA THR A 832 -7.23 7.39 -8.86
C THR A 832 -7.59 6.77 -7.52
N ALA A 833 -6.80 7.04 -6.46
CA ALA A 833 -7.00 6.52 -5.10
C ALA A 833 -7.01 4.98 -5.01
N ARG A 834 -6.31 4.29 -5.93
CA ARG A 834 -6.34 2.83 -6.09
C ARG A 834 -4.96 2.24 -6.35
N PHE A 835 -4.83 0.95 -6.09
CA PHE A 835 -3.72 0.21 -6.66
C PHE A 835 -3.85 0.13 -8.18
N VAL A 836 -2.73 0.34 -8.87
CA VAL A 836 -2.63 0.24 -10.34
C VAL A 836 -2.87 -1.18 -10.81
N ASN A 837 -2.26 -2.15 -10.12
CA ASN A 837 -2.38 -3.58 -10.39
C ASN A 837 -3.04 -4.34 -9.24
N THR A 838 -3.56 -5.53 -9.53
CA THR A 838 -4.28 -6.36 -8.55
C THR A 838 -3.38 -6.92 -7.45
N ASP A 839 -4.01 -7.28 -6.33
CA ASP A 839 -3.37 -8.12 -5.33
C ASP A 839 -3.01 -9.51 -5.91
N MET A 840 -1.98 -10.14 -5.34
CA MET A 840 -1.57 -11.50 -5.72
C MET A 840 -2.61 -12.55 -5.34
N TYR A 841 -3.39 -12.29 -4.29
CA TYR A 841 -4.35 -13.24 -3.73
C TYR A 841 -5.76 -12.64 -3.67
N VAL A 842 -6.74 -13.48 -3.96
CA VAL A 842 -8.15 -13.15 -3.71
C VAL A 842 -8.41 -13.23 -2.22
N SER A 843 -8.92 -12.17 -1.63
CA SER A 843 -9.34 -12.17 -0.24
C SER A 843 -10.48 -13.16 0.00
N THR A 844 -10.36 -13.99 1.04
CA THR A 844 -11.41 -14.92 1.48
C THR A 844 -12.11 -14.46 2.78
N GLY A 845 -11.75 -13.25 3.27
CA GLY A 845 -12.32 -12.65 4.46
C GLY A 845 -13.78 -12.20 4.30
N GLN A 846 -14.38 -11.75 5.40
CA GLN A 846 -15.82 -11.44 5.48
C GLN A 846 -16.11 -9.94 5.26
N ARG A 847 -15.13 -9.10 4.98
CA ARG A 847 -15.33 -7.69 4.64
C ARG A 847 -15.60 -7.52 3.16
N ILE A 848 -16.64 -6.75 2.82
CA ILE A 848 -17.08 -6.51 1.45
C ILE A 848 -15.99 -5.79 0.65
N VAL A 849 -15.52 -4.65 1.15
CA VAL A 849 -14.47 -3.85 0.50
C VAL A 849 -13.14 -4.60 0.44
N GLY A 850 -12.80 -5.39 1.46
CA GLY A 850 -11.59 -6.21 1.47
C GLY A 850 -11.52 -7.28 0.38
N ASN A 851 -12.63 -7.57 -0.29
CA ASN A 851 -12.69 -8.48 -1.43
C ASN A 851 -12.37 -7.77 -2.77
N ASN A 852 -12.26 -6.44 -2.77
CA ASN A 852 -11.84 -5.65 -3.93
C ASN A 852 -10.30 -5.66 -4.03
N MET A 853 -9.78 -6.30 -5.08
CA MET A 853 -8.34 -6.52 -5.26
C MET A 853 -7.54 -5.25 -5.61
N PHE A 854 -8.21 -4.12 -5.86
CA PHE A 854 -7.59 -2.84 -6.20
C PHE A 854 -7.76 -1.78 -5.11
N ALA A 855 -8.64 -2.01 -4.12
CA ALA A 855 -8.90 -1.02 -3.08
C ALA A 855 -7.67 -0.81 -2.19
N TYR A 856 -7.22 0.44 -2.10
CA TYR A 856 -6.18 0.84 -1.17
C TYR A 856 -6.80 1.03 0.23
N CYS A 857 -6.19 0.39 1.23
CA CYS A 857 -6.58 0.53 2.64
C CYS A 857 -8.08 0.29 2.91
N ASN A 858 -8.76 -0.55 2.12
CA ASN A 858 -10.22 -0.74 2.18
C ASN A 858 -11.02 0.58 2.08
N ASN A 859 -10.54 1.54 1.31
CA ASN A 859 -11.07 2.90 1.18
C ASN A 859 -11.09 3.73 2.49
N ALA A 860 -10.27 3.35 3.46
CA ALA A 860 -10.10 4.07 4.74
C ALA A 860 -8.64 4.54 4.90
N PRO A 861 -8.11 5.37 3.99
CA PRO A 861 -6.68 5.72 3.96
C PRO A 861 -6.24 6.50 5.20
N VAL A 862 -7.13 7.26 5.85
CA VAL A 862 -6.80 8.05 7.05
C VAL A 862 -6.54 7.17 8.26
N SER A 863 -7.26 6.04 8.37
CA SER A 863 -7.19 5.14 9.53
C SER A 863 -6.43 3.84 9.27
N SER A 864 -5.90 3.66 8.05
CA SER A 864 -5.24 2.43 7.62
C SER A 864 -4.02 2.72 6.75
N PHE A 865 -3.13 1.74 6.64
CA PHE A 865 -1.96 1.76 5.74
C PHE A 865 -1.66 0.35 5.21
N ASP A 866 -0.90 0.27 4.13
CA ASP A 866 -0.40 -0.99 3.56
C ASP A 866 1.09 -0.85 3.27
N HIS A 867 1.96 -1.34 4.15
CA HIS A 867 3.41 -1.14 4.02
C HIS A 867 4.05 -1.84 2.83
N THR A 868 3.47 -2.93 2.36
CA THR A 868 4.10 -3.81 1.37
C THR A 868 3.28 -3.99 0.11
N GLY A 869 2.12 -3.37 0.04
CA GLY A 869 1.17 -3.59 -1.04
C GLY A 869 0.53 -4.99 -1.00
N LYS A 870 0.57 -5.70 0.14
CA LYS A 870 0.03 -7.06 0.31
C LYS A 870 -1.10 -7.14 1.32
N ALA A 871 -1.15 -6.23 2.29
CA ALA A 871 -2.09 -6.31 3.40
C ALA A 871 -2.38 -4.95 4.03
N THR A 872 -3.66 -4.60 4.10
CA THR A 872 -4.10 -3.40 4.82
C THR A 872 -4.01 -3.61 6.32
N VAL A 873 -3.35 -2.70 7.02
CA VAL A 873 -3.25 -2.65 8.48
C VAL A 873 -4.05 -1.44 8.97
N THR A 874 -5.08 -1.66 9.77
CA THR A 874 -5.80 -0.57 10.43
C THR A 874 -5.00 -0.10 11.65
N ILE A 875 -4.86 1.20 11.83
CA ILE A 875 -4.20 1.83 12.97
C ILE A 875 -5.13 1.71 14.19
N SER A 876 -5.32 0.49 14.67
CA SER A 876 -5.98 0.25 15.96
C SER A 876 -4.94 -0.32 16.91
N TYR A 877 -4.54 0.47 17.91
CA TYR A 877 -3.69 -0.03 18.98
C TYR A 877 -4.53 -0.97 19.86
N GLY A 878 -4.50 -2.27 19.54
CA GLY A 878 -5.12 -3.32 20.35
C GLY A 878 -4.10 -4.00 21.24
N PHE A 879 -4.47 -4.29 22.49
CA PHE A 879 -3.72 -5.19 23.35
C PHE A 879 -4.08 -6.63 23.06
N SER A 880 -3.10 -7.46 22.71
CA SER A 880 -3.21 -8.89 22.91
C SER A 880 -2.35 -9.30 24.10
N ILE A 881 -2.97 -9.83 25.15
CA ILE A 881 -2.28 -10.41 26.29
C ILE A 881 -2.59 -11.89 26.31
N THR A 882 -1.58 -12.71 26.07
CA THR A 882 -1.69 -14.16 26.20
C THR A 882 -1.15 -14.57 27.57
N ALA A 883 -2.04 -14.97 28.48
CA ALA A 883 -1.67 -15.54 29.75
C ALA A 883 -1.63 -17.07 29.65
N PHE A 884 -0.57 -17.66 30.17
CA PHE A 884 -0.23 -19.08 30.03
C PHE A 884 -1.11 -20.08 30.77
N ILE A 885 -2.16 -19.66 31.42
CA ILE A 885 -3.21 -20.54 31.92
C ILE A 885 -4.50 -20.09 31.27
N SER A 886 -4.71 -20.64 30.13
CA SER A 886 -5.91 -20.91 29.36
C SER A 886 -7.23 -20.31 29.84
N LEU A 887 -7.33 -19.01 29.74
CA LEU A 887 -8.56 -18.26 29.48
C LEU A 887 -8.14 -17.08 28.64
N SER A 888 -7.74 -17.31 27.39
CA SER A 888 -7.55 -16.22 26.44
C SER A 888 -8.93 -15.84 25.91
N TYR A 889 -9.43 -14.76 26.42
CA TYR A 889 -10.42 -13.96 25.73
C TYR A 889 -9.64 -12.95 24.91
N SER A 890 -9.48 -13.23 23.65
CA SER A 890 -8.88 -12.26 22.73
C SER A 890 -9.95 -11.83 21.72
N VAL A 891 -10.25 -10.55 21.72
CA VAL A 891 -10.73 -9.93 20.49
C VAL A 891 -9.46 -9.78 19.65
N ALA A 892 -9.16 -10.79 18.86
CA ALA A 892 -8.04 -10.71 17.95
C ALA A 892 -8.53 -10.06 16.68
N VAL A 893 -7.92 -8.94 16.34
CA VAL A 893 -8.00 -8.41 14.97
C VAL A 893 -7.00 -9.22 14.16
N SER A 894 -7.48 -10.19 13.40
CA SER A 894 -6.66 -10.95 12.46
C SER A 894 -6.52 -10.15 11.19
N ILE A 895 -5.30 -9.95 10.76
CA ILE A 895 -4.99 -9.48 9.42
C ILE A 895 -4.44 -10.70 8.70
N ASP A 896 -5.16 -11.21 7.71
CA ASP A 896 -4.62 -12.25 6.86
C ASP A 896 -3.63 -11.65 5.84
N LEU A 897 -2.88 -12.50 5.15
CA LEU A 897 -1.95 -12.08 4.10
C LEU A 897 -2.64 -11.39 2.90
N ASN A 898 -3.96 -11.31 2.89
CA ASN A 898 -4.76 -10.62 1.87
C ASN A 898 -5.34 -9.29 2.35
N GLY A 899 -4.87 -8.77 3.49
CA GLY A 899 -5.36 -7.50 4.03
C GLY A 899 -6.75 -7.56 4.64
N ASN A 900 -7.31 -8.76 4.88
CA ASN A 900 -8.57 -8.88 5.61
C ASN A 900 -8.33 -8.74 7.09
N ILE A 901 -9.01 -7.80 7.69
CA ILE A 901 -9.09 -7.69 9.15
C ILE A 901 -10.30 -8.52 9.58
N GLU A 902 -10.06 -9.66 10.21
CA GLU A 902 -11.09 -10.48 10.81
C GLU A 902 -11.09 -10.26 12.31
N ILE A 903 -12.23 -9.88 12.87
CA ILE A 903 -12.40 -9.85 14.33
C ILE A 903 -12.75 -11.26 14.77
N GLN A 904 -11.76 -12.00 15.23
CA GLN A 904 -11.95 -13.35 15.74
C GLN A 904 -12.09 -13.33 17.25
N GLN A 905 -13.07 -14.07 17.72
CA GLN A 905 -13.22 -14.41 19.13
C GLN A 905 -12.81 -15.86 19.34
N SER A 906 -11.81 -16.07 20.15
CA SER A 906 -11.48 -17.40 20.61
C SER A 906 -11.71 -17.50 22.11
N TYR A 907 -12.45 -18.52 22.52
CA TYR A 907 -12.62 -18.91 23.90
C TYR A 907 -11.84 -20.20 24.13
N SER A 908 -10.91 -20.21 25.08
CA SER A 908 -10.19 -21.42 25.46
C SER A 908 -10.36 -21.71 26.95
N ALA A 909 -10.72 -22.97 27.29
CA ALA A 909 -10.83 -23.43 28.65
C ALA A 909 -9.76 -24.49 28.97
N PRO A 910 -9.13 -24.47 30.18
CA PRO A 910 -8.10 -25.43 30.54
C PRO A 910 -8.67 -26.84 30.66
N THR A 911 -7.94 -27.81 30.14
CA THR A 911 -8.21 -29.19 30.44
C THR A 911 -7.69 -29.56 31.85
N LYS A 912 -8.41 -30.41 32.58
CA LYS A 912 -8.08 -30.80 33.99
C LYS A 912 -6.65 -31.34 34.21
N ARG A 913 -5.87 -31.59 33.17
CA ARG A 913 -4.54 -32.19 33.26
C ARG A 913 -3.38 -31.18 33.15
N GLU A 914 -3.65 -29.93 32.77
CA GLU A 914 -2.61 -28.96 32.44
C GLU A 914 -2.20 -28.04 33.61
N ALA A 915 -2.80 -28.23 34.79
CA ALA A 915 -2.53 -27.37 35.96
C ALA A 915 -1.15 -27.51 36.61
N THR A 916 -0.24 -28.31 36.05
CA THR A 916 1.08 -28.58 36.62
C THR A 916 2.29 -28.07 35.85
N SER A 917 2.11 -27.48 34.67
CA SER A 917 3.25 -26.85 33.94
C SER A 917 3.16 -25.34 34.04
N ILE A 918 4.03 -24.72 34.79
CA ILE A 918 4.17 -23.28 34.90
C ILE A 918 4.93 -22.81 33.65
N GLY A 919 4.24 -22.35 32.65
CA GLY A 919 4.81 -21.69 31.51
C GLY A 919 4.98 -20.17 31.72
N LEU A 920 5.86 -19.57 30.97
CA LEU A 920 6.25 -18.18 31.09
C LEU A 920 5.28 -17.23 30.33
N LEU A 921 4.99 -16.07 30.88
CA LEU A 921 4.15 -15.02 30.30
C LEU A 921 4.93 -14.23 29.26
N SER A 922 4.39 -14.07 28.06
CA SER A 922 4.87 -13.08 27.10
C SER A 922 3.85 -11.94 26.95
N VAL A 923 4.32 -10.72 27.04
CA VAL A 923 3.53 -9.51 26.76
C VAL A 923 4.08 -8.94 25.45
N GLY A 924 3.29 -9.06 24.38
CA GLY A 924 3.63 -8.47 23.10
C GLY A 924 2.90 -7.12 22.91
N TYR A 925 3.62 -6.11 22.49
CA TYR A 925 3.08 -4.84 22.03
C TYR A 925 3.18 -4.80 20.51
N GLY A 926 2.06 -4.72 19.83
CA GLY A 926 2.02 -4.61 18.38
C GLY A 926 0.74 -5.19 17.78
N PRO A 927 0.47 -4.97 16.50
CA PRO A 927 -0.65 -5.62 15.84
C PRO A 927 -0.45 -7.14 15.86
N ALA A 928 -1.46 -7.86 16.34
CA ALA A 928 -1.49 -9.30 16.22
C ALA A 928 -1.87 -9.65 14.78
N ILE A 929 -0.99 -10.33 14.07
CA ILE A 929 -1.25 -10.80 12.72
C ILE A 929 -1.67 -12.26 12.83
N HIS A 930 -2.93 -12.54 12.53
CA HIS A 930 -3.42 -13.90 12.39
C HIS A 930 -3.27 -14.33 10.95
N VAL A 931 -2.34 -15.22 10.68
CA VAL A 931 -2.18 -15.83 9.37
C VAL A 931 -2.92 -17.15 9.38
N THR A 932 -4.12 -17.17 8.83
CA THR A 932 -4.83 -18.41 8.56
C THR A 932 -4.28 -19.05 7.29
N ASN A 933 -4.17 -20.38 7.27
CA ASN A 933 -3.82 -21.10 6.05
C ASN A 933 -4.93 -20.89 5.02
N MET A 934 -4.69 -20.03 4.06
CA MET A 934 -5.68 -19.57 3.08
C MET A 934 -6.16 -20.64 2.10
N GLN A 935 -5.52 -21.78 2.07
CA GLN A 935 -6.04 -22.92 1.32
C GLN A 935 -7.24 -23.58 2.01
N ASN A 936 -7.49 -23.25 3.30
CA ASN A 936 -8.58 -23.80 4.07
C ASN A 936 -8.98 -22.84 5.19
N VAL A 937 -9.63 -21.73 4.88
CA VAL A 937 -10.47 -21.00 5.84
C VAL A 937 -11.69 -21.86 6.14
N ARG A 938 -11.41 -23.02 6.69
CA ARG A 938 -12.45 -23.90 7.21
C ARG A 938 -12.37 -23.80 8.71
N ASP A 939 -13.32 -23.06 9.19
CA ASP A 939 -13.89 -23.38 10.46
C ASP A 939 -13.01 -23.12 11.68
N LEU A 940 -13.00 -21.90 12.10
CA LEU A 940 -12.77 -21.57 13.49
C LEU A 940 -14.00 -21.92 14.37
N THR A 941 -14.80 -22.91 13.96
CA THR A 941 -15.97 -23.39 14.71
C THR A 941 -15.75 -24.81 15.15
N GLY A 942 -15.68 -25.04 16.45
CA GLY A 942 -15.48 -26.36 17.06
C GLY A 942 -14.49 -26.36 18.20
N VAL A 943 -14.01 -27.55 18.63
CA VAL A 943 -12.95 -27.68 19.62
C VAL A 943 -11.61 -27.83 18.94
N SER A 944 -10.74 -26.84 19.04
CA SER A 944 -9.36 -26.95 18.59
C SER A 944 -8.39 -26.89 19.74
N THR A 945 -7.25 -27.52 19.57
CA THR A 945 -6.11 -27.34 20.46
C THR A 945 -5.18 -26.28 19.89
N TYR A 946 -4.90 -25.31 20.69
CA TYR A 946 -4.00 -24.20 20.39
C TYR A 946 -2.59 -24.55 20.83
N LEU A 947 -1.64 -24.60 19.91
CA LEU A 947 -0.23 -24.78 20.17
C LEU A 947 0.51 -23.53 19.75
N GLY A 948 0.90 -22.72 20.71
CA GLY A 948 1.67 -21.50 20.46
C GLY A 948 3.16 -21.75 20.51
N VAL A 949 3.86 -21.25 19.52
CA VAL A 949 5.30 -21.27 19.42
C VAL A 949 5.78 -19.83 19.31
N SER A 950 6.29 -19.27 20.40
CA SER A 950 6.87 -17.93 20.39
C SER A 950 8.29 -17.98 19.85
N SER A 951 8.50 -17.38 18.69
CA SER A 951 9.81 -17.22 18.09
C SER A 951 10.59 -16.10 18.79
N PRO A 952 11.92 -16.16 18.87
CA PRO A 952 12.77 -15.07 19.35
C PRO A 952 12.78 -13.83 18.43
N LEU A 953 12.19 -13.90 17.25
CA LEU A 953 11.89 -12.73 16.42
C LEU A 953 10.72 -11.95 17.05
N PRO A 954 10.53 -10.66 16.73
CA PRO A 954 9.39 -9.89 17.24
C PRO A 954 8.02 -10.40 16.76
N VAL A 955 7.95 -11.65 16.32
CA VAL A 955 6.78 -12.30 15.75
C VAL A 955 6.56 -13.65 16.45
N GLY A 956 5.48 -13.80 17.21
CA GLY A 956 5.05 -15.07 17.77
C GLY A 956 4.21 -15.86 16.77
N LEU A 957 4.46 -17.14 16.64
CA LEU A 957 3.75 -18.06 15.75
C LEU A 957 2.92 -19.04 16.58
N ASP A 958 1.61 -18.99 16.42
CA ASP A 958 0.68 -19.87 17.11
C ASP A 958 0.01 -20.83 16.11
N LEU A 959 0.16 -22.15 16.36
CA LEU A 959 -0.43 -23.20 15.53
C LEU A 959 -1.76 -23.64 16.15
N VAL A 960 -2.84 -23.53 15.41
CA VAL A 960 -4.16 -23.96 15.86
C VAL A 960 -4.52 -25.32 15.25
N SER A 961 -4.87 -26.27 16.08
CA SER A 961 -5.26 -27.64 15.71
C SER A 961 -6.69 -27.92 16.13
N ASP A 962 -7.39 -28.75 15.38
CA ASP A 962 -8.81 -29.09 15.60
C ASP A 962 -9.06 -30.19 16.65
N ALA A 963 -8.00 -30.65 17.30
CA ALA A 963 -8.11 -31.68 18.38
C ALA A 963 -6.99 -31.48 19.41
N PRO A 964 -7.16 -32.05 20.63
CA PRO A 964 -6.10 -32.02 21.65
C PRO A 964 -4.78 -32.56 21.12
N VAL A 965 -3.69 -31.85 21.35
CA VAL A 965 -2.32 -32.22 20.89
C VAL A 965 -1.92 -33.61 21.39
N ALA A 966 -2.48 -34.03 22.52
CA ALA A 966 -2.25 -35.37 23.08
C ALA A 966 -2.96 -36.51 22.29
N SER A 967 -3.89 -36.19 21.39
CA SER A 967 -4.47 -37.16 20.46
C SER A 967 -3.71 -36.98 19.12
N SER A 968 -3.11 -38.05 18.62
CA SER A 968 -2.41 -38.07 17.32
C SER A 968 -3.30 -37.74 16.09
N LYS A 969 -4.50 -37.21 16.32
CA LYS A 969 -5.52 -36.90 15.30
C LYS A 969 -5.86 -35.43 15.15
N GLY A 970 -5.15 -34.53 15.86
CA GLY A 970 -5.35 -33.09 15.71
C GLY A 970 -4.87 -32.56 14.35
N LYS A 971 -5.57 -31.59 13.80
CA LYS A 971 -5.25 -30.94 12.51
C LYS A 971 -4.92 -29.49 12.74
N LEU A 972 -3.94 -28.98 11.98
CA LEU A 972 -3.63 -27.56 11.94
C LEU A 972 -4.74 -26.81 11.18
N VAL A 973 -5.34 -25.81 11.80
CA VAL A 973 -6.40 -24.99 11.20
C VAL A 973 -5.99 -23.54 10.98
N GLY A 974 -4.89 -23.07 11.57
CA GLY A 974 -4.40 -21.71 11.37
C GLY A 974 -3.05 -21.44 12.02
N LEU A 975 -2.47 -20.33 11.65
CA LEU A 975 -1.23 -19.81 12.21
C LEU A 975 -1.49 -18.39 12.69
N GLN A 976 -1.26 -18.14 13.96
CA GLN A 976 -1.31 -16.78 14.51
C GLN A 976 0.10 -16.23 14.61
N VAL A 977 0.32 -15.03 14.07
CA VAL A 977 1.60 -14.31 14.16
C VAL A 977 1.35 -13.05 14.96
N SER A 978 1.94 -12.94 16.14
CA SER A 978 1.88 -11.72 16.96
C SER A 978 3.20 -10.99 16.88
N GLY A 979 3.14 -9.73 16.41
CA GLY A 979 4.31 -8.85 16.32
C GLY A 979 4.48 -8.03 17.59
N GLY A 980 5.69 -7.96 18.09
CA GLY A 980 6.08 -7.14 19.24
C GLY A 980 7.34 -7.68 19.91
N PRO A 981 8.14 -6.84 20.58
CA PRO A 981 9.28 -7.34 21.32
C PRO A 981 8.79 -8.22 22.47
N THR A 982 9.06 -9.53 22.39
CA THR A 982 8.82 -10.43 23.50
C THR A 982 9.83 -10.14 24.60
N SER A 983 9.36 -9.94 25.82
CA SER A 983 10.22 -9.60 26.96
C SER A 983 11.05 -10.77 27.49
N LYS A 984 11.31 -11.82 26.67
CA LYS A 984 11.97 -13.03 27.16
C LYS A 984 12.98 -13.65 26.22
N GLY A 985 14.01 -14.12 26.89
CA GLY A 985 15.20 -14.73 26.32
C GLY A 985 14.98 -16.08 25.63
N ALA A 986 16.02 -16.47 24.90
CA ALA A 986 16.08 -17.60 23.98
C ALA A 986 15.44 -18.88 24.54
N GLY A 987 14.29 -19.21 23.97
CA GLY A 987 13.58 -20.45 24.20
C GLY A 987 12.36 -20.52 23.30
N LEU A 988 12.17 -21.65 22.68
CA LEU A 988 10.91 -21.95 22.03
C LEU A 988 9.85 -22.01 23.14
N ASP A 989 8.97 -21.02 23.19
CA ASP A 989 7.89 -21.00 24.17
C ASP A 989 6.70 -21.71 23.52
N VAL A 990 6.36 -22.90 24.05
CA VAL A 990 5.28 -23.74 23.52
C VAL A 990 4.17 -23.78 24.54
N HIS A 991 3.00 -23.25 24.18
CA HIS A 991 1.83 -23.35 25.03
C HIS A 991 0.69 -24.08 24.31
N VAL A 992 -0.16 -24.75 25.07
CA VAL A 992 -1.26 -25.56 24.57
C VAL A 992 -2.54 -25.16 25.27
N SER A 993 -3.55 -24.77 24.51
CA SER A 993 -4.91 -24.54 25.02
C SER A 993 -5.96 -25.22 24.12
N GLN A 994 -7.13 -25.48 24.64
CA GLN A 994 -8.25 -26.06 23.88
C GLN A 994 -9.25 -24.97 23.52
N THR A 995 -9.50 -24.79 22.22
CA THR A 995 -10.56 -23.94 21.67
C THR A 995 -11.65 -24.78 21.02
N TYR A 996 -12.89 -24.34 21.11
CA TYR A 996 -14.01 -25.04 20.47
C TYR A 996 -14.16 -24.56 19.03
N THR A 997 -13.61 -25.31 18.07
CA THR A 997 -13.75 -25.14 16.62
C THR A 997 -13.98 -26.51 15.96
N LYS A 998 -14.62 -26.58 14.80
CA LYS A 998 -14.90 -27.83 14.09
C LYS A 998 -14.36 -27.86 12.69
N THR A 999 -13.67 -28.92 12.25
CA THR A 999 -12.92 -29.01 11.00
C THR A 999 -13.19 -30.20 10.12
N VAL A 1000 -12.78 -30.13 8.85
CA VAL A 1000 -12.96 -31.15 7.83
C VAL A 1000 -11.78 -31.32 6.84
N ALA A 1001 -10.50 -31.37 7.20
CA ALA A 1001 -9.43 -31.86 6.32
C ALA A 1001 -8.23 -32.48 7.05
N ARG A 1002 -7.53 -33.48 6.46
CA ARG A 1002 -6.55 -34.34 7.18
C ARG A 1002 -5.12 -34.11 6.70
N TYR A 1003 -4.22 -33.71 7.61
CA TYR A 1003 -2.77 -33.73 7.43
C TYR A 1003 -2.09 -34.34 8.68
N THR A 1004 -0.89 -34.93 8.53
CA THR A 1004 -0.13 -35.47 9.67
C THR A 1004 0.81 -34.39 10.23
N TRP A 1005 1.18 -34.50 11.52
CA TRP A 1005 2.15 -33.59 12.15
C TRP A 1005 3.50 -33.50 11.41
N LYS A 1006 3.89 -34.56 10.72
CA LYS A 1006 5.08 -34.56 9.86
C LYS A 1006 4.93 -33.64 8.64
N ASP A 1007 3.73 -33.56 8.10
CA ASP A 1007 3.41 -32.71 6.95
C ASP A 1007 3.31 -31.24 7.36
N VAL A 1008 2.79 -30.97 8.55
CA VAL A 1008 2.71 -29.64 9.16
C VAL A 1008 4.09 -29.07 9.47
N PHE A 1009 4.98 -29.83 10.08
CA PHE A 1009 6.35 -29.36 10.33
C PHE A 1009 7.15 -29.14 9.05
N LYS A 1010 6.97 -29.95 8.03
CA LYS A 1010 7.55 -29.72 6.71
C LYS A 1010 6.98 -28.47 6.05
N TRP A 1011 5.68 -28.28 6.14
CA TRP A 1011 5.00 -27.15 5.54
C TRP A 1011 5.33 -25.83 6.24
N VAL A 1012 5.31 -25.79 7.58
CA VAL A 1012 5.69 -24.60 8.36
C VAL A 1012 7.15 -24.20 8.10
N LYS A 1013 8.06 -25.18 8.02
CA LYS A 1013 9.47 -24.90 7.63
C LYS A 1013 9.58 -24.36 6.20
N SER A 1014 8.88 -24.96 5.24
CA SER A 1014 8.87 -24.51 3.84
C SER A 1014 8.21 -23.15 3.68
N TRP A 1015 7.12 -22.91 4.40
CA TRP A 1015 6.34 -21.69 4.33
C TRP A 1015 7.00 -20.51 5.08
N ALA A 1016 7.56 -20.74 6.26
CA ALA A 1016 8.35 -19.72 6.96
C ALA A 1016 9.56 -19.28 6.12
N SER A 1017 10.16 -20.18 5.36
CA SER A 1017 11.24 -19.85 4.42
C SER A 1017 10.76 -19.11 3.16
N SER A 1018 9.46 -19.19 2.81
CA SER A 1018 8.89 -18.50 1.65
C SER A 1018 8.24 -17.15 1.98
N LEU A 1019 7.84 -16.93 3.25
CA LEU A 1019 7.26 -15.67 3.74
C LEU A 1019 8.30 -14.70 4.29
N PHE A 1020 9.44 -15.23 4.71
CA PHE A 1020 10.57 -14.46 5.19
C PHE A 1020 11.83 -14.90 4.43
N PRO A 1021 12.02 -14.44 3.20
CA PRO A 1021 13.31 -14.58 2.56
C PRO A 1021 14.25 -13.58 3.24
N PHE A 1022 14.86 -14.00 4.33
CA PHE A 1022 16.03 -13.36 4.89
C PHE A 1022 17.25 -13.96 4.22
#